data_a739d48bf318429228cae4fb2b1bf080
#
_entry.id   a739d48bf318429228cae4fb2b1bf080
#
_cell.length_a   1.000
_cell.length_b   1.000
_cell.length_c   1.000
_cell.angle_alpha   90.00
_cell.angle_beta   90.00
_cell.angle_gamma   90.00
#
_symmetry.space_group_name_H-M   'P 1'
#
loop_
_entity.id
_entity.type
_entity.pdbx_description
1 polymer ?
#
loop_
_entity_poly.entity_id
_entity_poly.type
_entity_poly.pdbx_seq_one_letter_code
_entity_poly.pdbx_strand_id
1 'polypeptide(L)'
;MKRPILVITLGFITGIILGLYLNIAPFLFLGFILIIIFIKLIGYKSNKNHIRILNIFIKNNIILVFLISALIFSLYLTYCNKRFETVYSKFNANQIIGTIISNNKETEYKNTYKFKVKGIKGFKNINLILRVSKSKKTTLNYGDKIKVSGEYIVPEGARNYGGFNYKEYLKTQKVYGIYEADTIEILKHNNLSWIELFSDIVKLKIIENFSKILPEDTNQLFLGILIGYDDNLSEDIEESFRKSSLTHLLAVSGAHIAYIIVGVKFLFQILKIPKKITNIITIIFLTFFMYITDFSSSVVRASIMGIILLLALILFRKNDIKTTISISILLMLIENPYKILDIGLLLSYFATIGIICFSKLNRNSKSELNIKQKVIEYTKEMILITVFANIFVIPIMIYNFNTISLTFVISNLIAGILIGPITIGGFILIVLSCISLKLTYIIAIPYNLLLELLVKSTKLTSLIPLSEILVPTPSIVIVIIYYTILILCMLYVLLKKKYSNRYLIKKAFICIDYSLKFIKKNYKIIIVSITVLLILSILILKVIPKDLKIYFIDVGQGDSTLIITPTNKKILIDSGGSETGNFDVGKNTLVPYLLDRKIISLDYICISHFDSDHCDGFKYLLNNIKVKNIIISKQYELTDNFEEIMSIVNKNKINIIKVEAGNVLNIDKFVRFKIFSPEKTLTDDINDNSIVMKLEYNNFSCLFTGDISKKIEQNLVKKYGEELKSTVLKVAHHGSKTSSDENFIKTVFPKIALIGVGKNNKFGHPNEQVLKILKQINSKIYRTDMNGEIALNINKYGAIGMKKLL
;
A
#
# COMPACT_ATOMS: atom_id res chain seq x y z
N MET A 1 -24.58 -25.32 18.01
CA MET A 1 -23.52 -24.35 17.68
C MET A 1 -23.61 -23.11 18.56
N LYS A 2 -22.56 -22.77 19.34
CA LYS A 2 -22.61 -21.56 20.20
C LYS A 2 -22.47 -20.24 19.42
N ARG A 3 -21.91 -20.22 18.18
CA ARG A 3 -21.68 -19.02 17.36
C ARG A 3 -21.66 -19.39 15.85
N PRO A 4 -22.81 -19.62 15.22
CA PRO A 4 -22.87 -20.04 13.81
C PRO A 4 -22.32 -18.99 12.85
N ILE A 5 -22.59 -17.71 13.11
CA ILE A 5 -22.14 -16.60 12.26
C ILE A 5 -20.61 -16.52 12.19
N LEU A 6 -19.90 -16.78 13.29
CA LEU A 6 -18.43 -16.81 13.28
C LEU A 6 -17.90 -17.92 12.33
N VAL A 7 -18.53 -19.09 12.33
CA VAL A 7 -18.12 -20.21 11.46
C VAL A 7 -18.37 -19.86 10.00
N ILE A 8 -19.53 -19.28 9.71
CA ILE A 8 -19.88 -18.81 8.36
C ILE A 8 -18.88 -17.76 7.89
N THR A 9 -18.54 -16.76 8.73
CA THR A 9 -17.58 -15.70 8.38
C THR A 9 -16.19 -16.28 8.11
N LEU A 10 -15.72 -17.21 8.91
CA LEU A 10 -14.42 -17.87 8.67
C LEU A 10 -14.44 -18.68 7.36
N GLY A 11 -15.52 -19.38 7.07
CA GLY A 11 -15.69 -20.06 5.80
C GLY A 11 -15.67 -19.08 4.62
N PHE A 12 -16.35 -17.95 4.73
CA PHE A 12 -16.35 -16.86 3.74
C PHE A 12 -14.95 -16.34 3.44
N ILE A 13 -14.24 -15.96 4.50
CA ILE A 13 -12.85 -15.45 4.38
C ILE A 13 -11.98 -16.49 3.67
N THR A 14 -12.05 -17.77 4.09
CA THR A 14 -11.27 -18.85 3.49
C THR A 14 -11.65 -19.07 2.03
N GLY A 15 -12.95 -19.05 1.71
CA GLY A 15 -13.45 -19.21 0.34
C GLY A 15 -12.96 -18.09 -0.59
N ILE A 16 -12.95 -16.84 -0.12
CA ILE A 16 -12.44 -15.70 -0.90
C ILE A 16 -10.92 -15.78 -1.05
N ILE A 17 -10.17 -16.00 0.04
CA ILE A 17 -8.70 -16.06 -0.02
C ILE A 17 -8.24 -17.17 -0.96
N LEU A 18 -8.76 -18.40 -0.81
CA LEU A 18 -8.40 -19.48 -1.70
C LEU A 18 -8.87 -19.24 -3.13
N GLY A 19 -10.05 -18.62 -3.32
CA GLY A 19 -10.54 -18.27 -4.65
C GLY A 19 -9.74 -17.18 -5.36
N LEU A 20 -9.05 -16.28 -4.62
CA LEU A 20 -8.16 -15.29 -5.22
C LEU A 20 -6.88 -15.90 -5.81
N TYR A 21 -6.36 -16.96 -5.17
CA TYR A 21 -5.08 -17.56 -5.56
C TYR A 21 -5.25 -18.89 -6.33
N LEU A 22 -6.39 -19.58 -6.17
CA LEU A 22 -6.64 -20.89 -6.77
C LEU A 22 -7.95 -20.88 -7.56
N ASN A 23 -7.87 -20.85 -8.86
CA ASN A 23 -9.07 -20.91 -9.74
C ASN A 23 -9.92 -22.17 -9.54
N ILE A 24 -9.33 -23.24 -8.98
CA ILE A 24 -9.99 -24.50 -8.69
C ILE A 24 -10.64 -24.55 -7.28
N ALA A 25 -10.58 -23.47 -6.50
CA ALA A 25 -11.09 -23.42 -5.13
C ALA A 25 -12.55 -23.91 -4.98
N PRO A 26 -13.51 -23.53 -5.84
CA PRO A 26 -14.88 -24.05 -5.75
C PRO A 26 -14.96 -25.58 -5.85
N PHE A 27 -14.20 -26.17 -6.77
CA PHE A 27 -14.17 -27.63 -6.95
C PHE A 27 -13.53 -28.35 -5.76
N LEU A 28 -12.48 -27.76 -5.16
CA LEU A 28 -11.87 -28.30 -3.94
C LEU A 28 -12.88 -28.34 -2.78
N PHE A 29 -13.60 -27.24 -2.53
CA PHE A 29 -14.61 -27.21 -1.46
C PHE A 29 -15.76 -28.18 -1.73
N LEU A 30 -16.22 -28.26 -2.98
CA LEU A 30 -17.25 -29.26 -3.36
C LEU A 30 -16.76 -30.68 -3.10
N GLY A 31 -15.53 -31.01 -3.50
CA GLY A 31 -14.92 -32.32 -3.24
C GLY A 31 -14.88 -32.67 -1.75
N PHE A 32 -14.39 -31.71 -0.91
CA PHE A 32 -14.40 -31.92 0.55
C PHE A 32 -15.80 -32.10 1.15
N ILE A 33 -16.80 -31.38 0.64
CA ILE A 33 -18.19 -31.53 1.08
C ILE A 33 -18.70 -32.93 0.73
N LEU A 34 -18.47 -33.41 -0.50
CA LEU A 34 -18.87 -34.74 -0.93
C LEU A 34 -18.19 -35.83 -0.11
N ILE A 35 -16.90 -35.69 0.19
CA ILE A 35 -16.18 -36.64 1.06
C ILE A 35 -16.80 -36.65 2.46
N ILE A 36 -17.13 -35.52 3.06
CA ILE A 36 -17.75 -35.48 4.39
C ILE A 36 -19.14 -36.09 4.39
N ILE A 37 -19.95 -35.84 3.35
CA ILE A 37 -21.26 -36.44 3.19
C ILE A 37 -21.12 -37.95 3.06
N PHE A 38 -20.18 -38.45 2.25
CA PHE A 38 -19.92 -39.86 2.08
C PHE A 38 -19.49 -40.54 3.39
N ILE A 39 -18.56 -39.89 4.13
CA ILE A 39 -18.18 -40.39 5.47
C ILE A 39 -19.37 -40.44 6.43
N LYS A 40 -20.27 -39.46 6.40
CA LYS A 40 -21.48 -39.42 7.23
C LYS A 40 -22.44 -40.54 6.86
N LEU A 41 -22.64 -40.83 5.57
CA LEU A 41 -23.49 -41.91 5.08
C LEU A 41 -22.96 -43.29 5.48
N ILE A 42 -21.66 -43.54 5.35
CA ILE A 42 -21.01 -44.77 5.80
C ILE A 42 -21.12 -44.95 7.32
N GLY A 43 -20.81 -43.85 8.06
CA GLY A 43 -20.87 -43.87 9.52
C GLY A 43 -22.27 -44.06 10.07
N TYR A 44 -23.32 -43.67 9.33
CA TYR A 44 -24.72 -43.96 9.69
C TYR A 44 -25.07 -45.42 9.48
N LYS A 45 -24.48 -46.10 8.47
CA LYS A 45 -24.68 -47.50 8.18
C LYS A 45 -23.86 -48.45 9.08
N SER A 46 -22.75 -47.98 9.61
CA SER A 46 -21.82 -48.79 10.42
C SER A 46 -22.07 -48.55 11.91
N ASN A 47 -22.77 -49.49 12.55
CA ASN A 47 -23.07 -49.45 14.00
C ASN A 47 -21.84 -49.77 14.89
N LYS A 48 -20.60 -49.66 14.38
CA LYS A 48 -19.39 -50.03 15.12
C LYS A 48 -18.71 -48.79 15.74
N ASN A 49 -18.60 -48.84 17.07
CA ASN A 49 -17.97 -47.79 17.96
C ASN A 49 -16.46 -47.59 17.76
N HIS A 50 -15.83 -47.97 16.64
CA HIS A 50 -14.38 -48.08 16.56
C HIS A 50 -13.63 -46.84 16.13
N ILE A 51 -14.30 -45.74 15.76
CA ILE A 51 -13.56 -44.52 15.37
C ILE A 51 -14.12 -43.29 16.10
N ARG A 52 -13.64 -43.06 17.34
CA ARG A 52 -14.00 -41.87 18.14
C ARG A 52 -13.83 -40.55 17.41
N ILE A 53 -12.81 -40.45 16.55
CA ILE A 53 -12.53 -39.26 15.73
C ILE A 53 -13.61 -39.09 14.65
N LEU A 54 -14.05 -40.21 13.98
CA LEU A 54 -15.08 -40.15 12.95
C LEU A 54 -16.43 -39.73 13.53
N ASN A 55 -16.75 -40.15 14.77
CA ASN A 55 -17.95 -39.75 15.47
C ASN A 55 -18.03 -38.25 15.82
N ILE A 56 -16.88 -37.60 16.03
CA ILE A 56 -16.80 -36.13 16.22
C ILE A 56 -17.13 -35.42 14.90
N PHE A 57 -16.62 -35.90 13.76
CA PHE A 57 -16.93 -35.36 12.43
C PHE A 57 -18.39 -35.60 12.02
N ILE A 58 -18.95 -36.77 12.35
CA ILE A 58 -20.32 -37.14 12.01
C ILE A 58 -21.33 -36.31 12.78
N LYS A 59 -21.13 -36.13 14.11
CA LYS A 59 -22.06 -35.36 14.97
C LYS A 59 -21.97 -33.86 14.83
N ASN A 60 -20.90 -33.33 14.25
CA ASN A 60 -20.64 -31.89 14.25
C ASN A 60 -20.87 -31.28 12.86
N ASN A 61 -21.97 -30.56 12.68
CA ASN A 61 -22.29 -29.85 11.43
C ASN A 61 -21.44 -28.59 11.21
N ILE A 62 -20.51 -28.24 12.13
CA ILE A 62 -19.71 -27.03 12.06
C ILE A 62 -18.82 -27.01 10.82
N ILE A 63 -18.16 -28.12 10.52
CA ILE A 63 -17.25 -28.24 9.36
C ILE A 63 -18.06 -28.15 8.06
N LEU A 64 -19.23 -28.77 8.01
CA LEU A 64 -20.09 -28.70 6.83
C LEU A 64 -20.57 -27.28 6.57
N VAL A 65 -21.01 -26.54 7.59
CA VAL A 65 -21.41 -25.14 7.48
C VAL A 65 -20.22 -24.27 7.03
N PHE A 66 -19.02 -24.51 7.58
CA PHE A 66 -17.81 -23.83 7.16
C PHE A 66 -17.51 -24.06 5.67
N LEU A 67 -17.51 -25.31 5.20
CA LEU A 67 -17.21 -25.65 3.81
C LEU A 67 -18.28 -25.16 2.83
N ILE A 68 -19.56 -25.23 3.20
CA ILE A 68 -20.65 -24.70 2.39
C ILE A 68 -20.50 -23.17 2.24
N SER A 69 -20.20 -22.48 3.34
CA SER A 69 -19.99 -21.03 3.27
C SER A 69 -18.75 -20.68 2.44
N ALA A 70 -17.65 -21.45 2.54
CA ALA A 70 -16.47 -21.27 1.71
C ALA A 70 -16.75 -21.51 0.22
N LEU A 71 -17.52 -22.56 -0.11
CA LEU A 71 -17.96 -22.83 -1.48
C LEU A 71 -18.79 -21.68 -2.05
N ILE A 72 -19.82 -21.22 -1.32
CA ILE A 72 -20.71 -20.15 -1.78
C ILE A 72 -19.89 -18.90 -2.11
N PHE A 73 -18.92 -18.53 -1.25
CA PHE A 73 -18.16 -17.31 -1.45
C PHE A 73 -17.04 -17.45 -2.48
N SER A 74 -16.47 -18.62 -2.66
CA SER A 74 -15.55 -18.86 -3.79
C SER A 74 -16.30 -18.77 -5.13
N LEU A 75 -17.53 -19.27 -5.23
CA LEU A 75 -18.39 -19.12 -6.41
C LEU A 75 -18.79 -17.65 -6.62
N TYR A 76 -19.14 -16.93 -5.54
CA TYR A 76 -19.45 -15.49 -5.61
C TYR A 76 -18.26 -14.68 -6.12
N LEU A 77 -17.05 -14.97 -5.63
CA LEU A 77 -15.84 -14.32 -6.12
C LEU A 77 -15.61 -14.65 -7.61
N THR A 78 -15.80 -15.89 -8.03
CA THR A 78 -15.68 -16.29 -9.44
C THR A 78 -16.65 -15.51 -10.33
N TYR A 79 -17.89 -15.35 -9.86
CA TYR A 79 -18.89 -14.51 -10.54
C TYR A 79 -18.43 -13.05 -10.65
N CYS A 80 -17.92 -12.46 -9.55
CA CYS A 80 -17.40 -11.10 -9.56
C CYS A 80 -16.20 -10.94 -10.49
N ASN A 81 -15.25 -11.90 -10.49
CA ASN A 81 -14.11 -11.92 -11.41
C ASN A 81 -14.58 -11.93 -12.86
N LYS A 82 -15.49 -12.83 -13.22
CA LYS A 82 -16.05 -12.93 -14.57
C LYS A 82 -16.73 -11.62 -15.00
N ARG A 83 -17.39 -10.94 -14.06
CA ARG A 83 -18.01 -9.62 -14.32
C ARG A 83 -16.97 -8.55 -14.63
N PHE A 84 -15.87 -8.48 -13.86
CA PHE A 84 -14.76 -7.56 -14.14
C PHE A 84 -14.12 -7.85 -15.50
N GLU A 85 -13.80 -9.12 -15.78
CA GLU A 85 -13.22 -9.53 -17.06
C GLU A 85 -14.14 -9.22 -18.26
N THR A 86 -15.46 -9.42 -18.08
CA THR A 86 -16.44 -9.08 -19.11
C THR A 86 -16.45 -7.57 -19.40
N VAL A 87 -16.34 -6.74 -18.36
CA VAL A 87 -16.26 -5.27 -18.55
C VAL A 87 -14.94 -4.92 -19.22
N TYR A 88 -13.82 -5.45 -18.75
CA TYR A 88 -12.49 -5.17 -19.32
C TYR A 88 -12.39 -5.55 -20.81
N SER A 89 -13.03 -6.65 -21.23
CA SER A 89 -12.91 -7.15 -22.61
C SER A 89 -13.98 -6.61 -23.57
N LYS A 90 -15.16 -6.24 -23.07
CA LYS A 90 -16.32 -5.93 -23.91
C LYS A 90 -16.85 -4.51 -23.77
N PHE A 91 -16.41 -3.77 -22.74
CA PHE A 91 -16.86 -2.40 -22.57
C PHE A 91 -16.05 -1.49 -23.50
N ASN A 92 -16.69 -1.07 -24.57
CA ASN A 92 -16.12 -0.13 -25.54
C ASN A 92 -17.25 0.82 -25.96
N ALA A 93 -17.44 1.89 -25.20
CA ALA A 93 -18.47 2.88 -25.46
C ALA A 93 -17.82 4.25 -25.61
N ASN A 94 -17.89 4.81 -26.80
CA ASN A 94 -17.36 6.15 -27.09
C ASN A 94 -18.19 7.26 -26.40
N GLN A 95 -19.40 6.93 -25.96
CA GLN A 95 -20.30 7.85 -25.28
C GLN A 95 -21.04 7.14 -24.16
N ILE A 96 -21.04 7.72 -22.97
CA ILE A 96 -21.68 7.16 -21.77
C ILE A 96 -22.49 8.22 -21.04
N ILE A 97 -23.55 7.77 -20.37
CA ILE A 97 -24.38 8.61 -19.51
C ILE A 97 -24.33 8.06 -18.09
N GLY A 98 -24.16 8.92 -17.12
CA GLY A 98 -24.10 8.52 -15.72
C GLY A 98 -24.23 9.69 -14.77
N THR A 99 -24.00 9.42 -13.49
CA THR A 99 -24.08 10.39 -12.40
C THR A 99 -22.74 10.43 -11.66
N ILE A 100 -22.27 11.63 -11.33
CA ILE A 100 -21.10 11.84 -10.47
C ILE A 100 -21.48 11.42 -9.04
N ILE A 101 -20.69 10.53 -8.45
CA ILE A 101 -20.92 9.97 -7.11
C ILE A 101 -19.76 10.21 -6.13
N SER A 102 -18.87 11.14 -6.42
CA SER A 102 -17.86 11.65 -5.50
C SER A 102 -17.56 13.11 -5.78
N ASN A 103 -17.03 13.79 -4.79
CA ASN A 103 -16.43 15.09 -5.00
C ASN A 103 -15.18 14.99 -5.88
N ASN A 104 -14.71 16.13 -6.39
CA ASN A 104 -13.50 16.23 -7.19
C ASN A 104 -12.27 15.85 -6.35
N LYS A 105 -11.42 15.01 -6.93
CA LYS A 105 -10.03 14.85 -6.49
C LYS A 105 -9.14 15.49 -7.52
N GLU A 106 -8.52 16.58 -7.13
CA GLU A 106 -7.66 17.34 -8.02
C GLU A 106 -6.27 16.72 -8.09
N THR A 107 -5.77 16.58 -9.31
CA THR A 107 -4.36 16.39 -9.60
C THR A 107 -3.89 17.60 -10.40
N GLU A 108 -2.61 17.74 -10.62
CA GLU A 108 -2.05 18.89 -11.34
C GLU A 108 -2.71 19.13 -12.71
N TYR A 109 -2.96 18.08 -13.47
CA TYR A 109 -3.46 18.18 -14.86
C TYR A 109 -4.91 17.73 -15.05
N LYS A 110 -5.46 16.97 -14.10
CA LYS A 110 -6.77 16.32 -14.27
C LYS A 110 -7.60 16.41 -12.99
N ASN A 111 -8.88 16.60 -13.18
CA ASN A 111 -9.91 16.39 -12.16
C ASN A 111 -10.42 14.95 -12.24
N THR A 112 -10.56 14.29 -11.10
CA THR A 112 -10.94 12.89 -11.02
C THR A 112 -12.22 12.73 -10.19
N TYR A 113 -13.19 12.01 -10.74
CA TYR A 113 -14.49 11.77 -10.12
C TYR A 113 -14.83 10.29 -10.13
N LYS A 114 -15.57 9.80 -9.14
CA LYS A 114 -16.27 8.51 -9.27
C LYS A 114 -17.55 8.74 -10.05
N PHE A 115 -17.76 7.95 -11.07
CA PHE A 115 -18.85 8.09 -12.03
C PHE A 115 -19.65 6.80 -12.13
N LYS A 116 -20.95 6.87 -11.84
CA LYS A 116 -21.88 5.73 -11.91
C LYS A 116 -22.62 5.74 -13.23
N VAL A 117 -22.24 4.82 -14.11
CA VAL A 117 -22.83 4.68 -15.45
C VAL A 117 -24.14 3.90 -15.36
N LYS A 118 -25.16 4.38 -16.05
CA LYS A 118 -26.47 3.75 -16.18
C LYS A 118 -26.84 3.57 -17.65
N GLY A 119 -27.56 2.50 -17.98
CA GLY A 119 -28.26 2.37 -19.26
C GLY A 119 -27.45 1.84 -20.44
N ILE A 120 -26.24 1.29 -20.23
CA ILE A 120 -25.52 0.61 -21.31
C ILE A 120 -26.05 -0.82 -21.44
N LYS A 121 -26.42 -1.21 -22.68
CA LYS A 121 -26.93 -2.54 -23.01
C LYS A 121 -25.90 -3.63 -22.60
N GLY A 122 -26.33 -4.54 -21.72
CA GLY A 122 -25.44 -5.59 -21.17
C GLY A 122 -24.70 -5.23 -19.88
N PHE A 123 -24.64 -3.96 -19.46
CA PHE A 123 -23.87 -3.51 -18.29
C PHE A 123 -24.73 -2.64 -17.35
N LYS A 124 -25.33 -3.25 -16.34
CA LYS A 124 -26.12 -2.51 -15.33
C LYS A 124 -25.21 -2.01 -14.20
N ASN A 125 -25.32 -0.71 -13.89
CA ASN A 125 -24.68 -0.07 -12.72
C ASN A 125 -23.16 -0.34 -12.60
N ILE A 126 -22.38 0.26 -13.47
CA ILE A 126 -20.92 0.20 -13.45
C ILE A 126 -20.39 1.51 -12.87
N ASN A 127 -19.48 1.42 -11.89
CA ASN A 127 -18.74 2.57 -11.41
C ASN A 127 -17.41 2.65 -12.19
N LEU A 128 -17.09 3.84 -12.69
CA LEU A 128 -15.83 4.17 -13.35
C LEU A 128 -15.17 5.34 -12.65
N ILE A 129 -13.89 5.50 -12.86
CA ILE A 129 -13.17 6.75 -12.57
C ILE A 129 -13.26 7.62 -13.83
N LEU A 130 -13.91 8.77 -13.73
CA LEU A 130 -13.93 9.78 -14.77
C LEU A 130 -12.72 10.71 -14.58
N ARG A 131 -11.90 10.86 -15.60
CA ARG A 131 -10.80 11.81 -15.65
C ARG A 131 -11.11 12.93 -16.62
N VAL A 132 -11.03 14.16 -16.16
CA VAL A 132 -11.29 15.37 -16.93
C VAL A 132 -10.06 16.25 -16.92
N SER A 133 -9.57 16.67 -18.09
CA SER A 133 -8.43 17.60 -18.16
C SER A 133 -8.80 18.96 -17.56
N LYS A 134 -7.92 19.58 -16.76
CA LYS A 134 -8.13 20.94 -16.22
C LYS A 134 -8.20 22.02 -17.30
N SER A 135 -7.68 21.76 -18.50
CA SER A 135 -7.84 22.67 -19.66
C SER A 135 -9.29 22.89 -20.05
N LYS A 136 -10.17 21.95 -19.69
CA LYS A 136 -11.62 22.04 -19.85
C LYS A 136 -12.18 22.70 -18.61
N LYS A 137 -12.50 24.00 -18.66
CA LYS A 137 -13.05 24.81 -17.55
C LYS A 137 -14.44 24.36 -17.05
N THR A 138 -14.74 23.05 -17.05
CA THR A 138 -16.02 22.49 -16.64
C THR A 138 -15.93 22.08 -15.18
N THR A 139 -16.64 22.77 -14.31
CA THR A 139 -16.81 22.37 -12.91
C THR A 139 -17.98 21.39 -12.82
N LEU A 140 -17.69 20.16 -12.36
CA LEU A 140 -18.70 19.12 -12.13
C LEU A 140 -18.94 18.98 -10.63
N ASN A 141 -20.20 18.95 -10.25
CA ASN A 141 -20.61 18.80 -8.87
C ASN A 141 -21.07 17.36 -8.55
N TYR A 142 -20.99 16.99 -7.29
CA TYR A 142 -21.58 15.75 -6.80
C TYR A 142 -23.06 15.71 -7.17
N GLY A 143 -23.50 14.58 -7.77
CA GLY A 143 -24.88 14.42 -8.22
C GLY A 143 -25.21 14.89 -9.62
N ASP A 144 -24.29 15.49 -10.35
CA ASP A 144 -24.52 15.89 -11.73
C ASP A 144 -24.70 14.65 -12.62
N LYS A 145 -25.82 14.60 -13.34
CA LYS A 145 -26.03 13.64 -14.41
C LYS A 145 -25.46 14.20 -15.70
N ILE A 146 -24.46 13.53 -16.23
CA ILE A 146 -23.70 13.98 -17.39
C ILE A 146 -23.70 12.94 -18.50
N LYS A 147 -23.55 13.43 -19.71
CA LYS A 147 -23.23 12.67 -20.91
C LYS A 147 -21.78 12.97 -21.26
N VAL A 148 -20.98 11.94 -21.42
CA VAL A 148 -19.54 12.08 -21.63
C VAL A 148 -19.15 11.29 -22.86
N SER A 149 -18.38 11.91 -23.77
CA SER A 149 -17.68 11.21 -24.85
C SER A 149 -16.21 11.14 -24.50
N GLY A 150 -15.56 10.05 -24.88
CA GLY A 150 -14.15 9.81 -24.57
C GLY A 150 -13.76 8.34 -24.71
N GLU A 151 -12.65 7.98 -24.08
CA GLU A 151 -12.06 6.66 -24.17
C GLU A 151 -12.12 5.89 -22.85
N TYR A 152 -12.45 4.60 -22.94
CA TYR A 152 -12.39 3.68 -21.81
C TYR A 152 -11.01 3.04 -21.69
N ILE A 153 -10.40 3.15 -20.53
CA ILE A 153 -9.09 2.60 -20.23
C ILE A 153 -9.21 1.49 -19.19
N VAL A 154 -8.71 0.32 -19.54
CA VAL A 154 -8.58 -0.80 -18.61
C VAL A 154 -7.45 -0.49 -17.61
N PRO A 155 -7.71 -0.56 -16.27
CA PRO A 155 -6.66 -0.34 -15.29
C PRO A 155 -5.56 -1.38 -15.40
N GLU A 156 -4.33 -0.94 -15.27
CA GLU A 156 -3.16 -1.83 -15.27
C GLU A 156 -2.86 -2.38 -13.88
N GLY A 157 -2.18 -3.54 -13.86
CA GLY A 157 -1.62 -4.13 -12.65
C GLY A 157 -0.39 -3.37 -12.15
N ALA A 158 0.37 -3.99 -11.25
CA ALA A 158 1.65 -3.46 -10.83
C ALA A 158 2.62 -3.44 -12.03
N ARG A 159 3.31 -2.32 -12.21
CA ARG A 159 4.27 -2.14 -13.32
C ARG A 159 5.69 -2.54 -12.93
N ASN A 160 5.98 -2.60 -11.62
CA ASN A 160 7.23 -3.09 -11.05
C ASN A 160 6.95 -4.20 -10.04
N TYR A 161 7.95 -5.02 -9.75
CA TYR A 161 7.89 -6.02 -8.70
C TYR A 161 7.59 -5.36 -7.35
N GLY A 162 6.58 -5.88 -6.64
CA GLY A 162 6.11 -5.29 -5.37
C GLY A 162 5.35 -3.97 -5.52
N GLY A 163 5.30 -3.39 -6.71
CA GLY A 163 4.68 -2.10 -6.97
C GLY A 163 3.16 -2.08 -6.73
N PHE A 164 2.61 -0.89 -6.58
CA PHE A 164 1.19 -0.70 -6.31
C PHE A 164 0.31 -1.22 -7.45
N ASN A 165 -0.58 -2.14 -7.14
CA ASN A 165 -1.51 -2.73 -8.10
C ASN A 165 -2.82 -1.91 -8.17
N TYR A 166 -2.84 -0.90 -9.05
CA TYR A 166 -3.99 -0.02 -9.19
C TYR A 166 -5.26 -0.74 -9.63
N LYS A 167 -5.14 -1.79 -10.47
CA LYS A 167 -6.27 -2.62 -10.90
C LYS A 167 -6.95 -3.34 -9.74
N GLU A 168 -6.15 -3.93 -8.83
CA GLU A 168 -6.68 -4.58 -7.62
C GLU A 168 -7.26 -3.56 -6.65
N TYR A 169 -6.60 -2.43 -6.46
CA TYR A 169 -7.13 -1.33 -5.64
C TYR A 169 -8.51 -0.88 -6.13
N LEU A 170 -8.69 -0.67 -7.43
CA LEU A 170 -9.98 -0.28 -7.99
C LEU A 170 -11.04 -1.37 -7.79
N LYS A 171 -10.67 -2.66 -7.83
CA LYS A 171 -11.59 -3.75 -7.47
C LYS A 171 -12.08 -3.63 -6.02
N THR A 172 -11.21 -3.23 -5.07
CA THR A 172 -11.63 -3.01 -3.67
C THR A 172 -12.66 -1.88 -3.54
N GLN A 173 -12.60 -0.89 -4.44
CA GLN A 173 -13.54 0.23 -4.53
C GLN A 173 -14.77 -0.08 -5.41
N LYS A 174 -14.88 -1.31 -5.96
CA LYS A 174 -15.93 -1.72 -6.92
C LYS A 174 -16.00 -0.83 -8.16
N VAL A 175 -14.84 -0.38 -8.62
CA VAL A 175 -14.63 0.44 -9.81
C VAL A 175 -14.12 -0.44 -10.94
N TYR A 176 -14.78 -0.38 -12.10
CA TYR A 176 -14.57 -1.28 -13.23
C TYR A 176 -13.62 -0.73 -14.29
N GLY A 177 -13.12 0.48 -14.16
CA GLY A 177 -12.21 1.07 -15.11
C GLY A 177 -12.11 2.59 -15.00
N ILE A 178 -11.40 3.16 -15.95
CA ILE A 178 -11.16 4.60 -16.08
C ILE A 178 -11.79 5.05 -17.38
N TYR A 179 -12.38 6.23 -17.37
CA TYR A 179 -12.91 6.86 -18.57
C TYR A 179 -12.29 8.25 -18.70
N GLU A 180 -11.53 8.47 -19.76
CA GLU A 180 -10.95 9.79 -20.06
C GLU A 180 -11.94 10.57 -20.91
N ALA A 181 -12.37 11.72 -20.39
CA ALA A 181 -13.39 12.54 -21.02
C ALA A 181 -12.82 13.46 -22.09
N ASP A 182 -13.36 13.39 -23.33
CA ASP A 182 -13.09 14.36 -24.39
C ASP A 182 -14.11 15.49 -24.40
N THR A 183 -15.39 15.16 -24.26
CA THR A 183 -16.47 16.16 -24.18
C THR A 183 -17.40 15.81 -23.06
N ILE A 184 -17.99 16.83 -22.41
CA ILE A 184 -18.89 16.68 -21.29
C ILE A 184 -20.09 17.59 -21.53
N GLU A 185 -21.28 17.01 -21.39
CA GLU A 185 -22.56 17.70 -21.45
C GLU A 185 -23.33 17.43 -20.16
N ILE A 186 -23.72 18.46 -19.42
CA ILE A 186 -24.49 18.33 -18.19
C ILE A 186 -25.95 18.20 -18.58
N LEU A 187 -26.55 17.05 -18.28
CA LEU A 187 -27.96 16.78 -18.59
C LEU A 187 -28.92 17.24 -17.47
N LYS A 188 -28.47 17.13 -16.21
CA LYS A 188 -29.27 17.48 -15.05
C LYS A 188 -28.36 17.67 -13.83
N HIS A 189 -28.56 18.73 -13.07
CA HIS A 189 -27.94 18.94 -11.76
C HIS A 189 -28.71 18.21 -10.65
N ASN A 190 -28.02 17.89 -9.56
CA ASN A 190 -28.61 17.34 -8.33
C ASN A 190 -29.46 16.06 -8.54
N ASN A 191 -28.98 15.12 -9.36
CA ASN A 191 -29.67 13.85 -9.61
C ASN A 191 -29.35 12.81 -8.51
N LEU A 192 -29.55 13.20 -7.25
CA LEU A 192 -29.29 12.42 -6.04
C LEU A 192 -30.60 12.06 -5.33
N SER A 193 -30.54 11.07 -4.45
CA SER A 193 -31.57 10.87 -3.44
C SER A 193 -31.58 12.04 -2.45
N TRP A 194 -32.69 12.29 -1.79
CA TRP A 194 -32.80 13.38 -0.81
C TRP A 194 -31.81 13.29 0.33
N ILE A 195 -31.44 12.08 0.77
CA ILE A 195 -30.44 11.84 1.83
C ILE A 195 -29.03 12.20 1.33
N GLU A 196 -28.67 11.76 0.12
CA GLU A 196 -27.39 12.10 -0.51
C GLU A 196 -27.25 13.61 -0.69
N LEU A 197 -28.29 14.26 -1.21
CA LEU A 197 -28.31 15.72 -1.38
C LEU A 197 -28.17 16.46 -0.04
N PHE A 198 -28.94 16.04 0.97
CA PHE A 198 -28.88 16.66 2.29
C PHE A 198 -27.52 16.47 2.96
N SER A 199 -26.93 15.27 2.85
CA SER A 199 -25.60 15.01 3.40
C SER A 199 -24.51 15.85 2.73
N ASP A 200 -24.60 16.05 1.41
CA ASP A 200 -23.66 16.88 0.67
C ASP A 200 -23.78 18.36 1.05
N ILE A 201 -25.01 18.88 1.13
CA ILE A 201 -25.26 20.25 1.60
C ILE A 201 -24.67 20.47 2.99
N VAL A 202 -24.89 19.53 3.91
CA VAL A 202 -24.33 19.61 5.28
C VAL A 202 -22.81 19.59 5.24
N LYS A 203 -22.21 18.68 4.46
CA LYS A 203 -20.75 18.56 4.29
C LYS A 203 -20.14 19.87 3.76
N LEU A 204 -20.69 20.40 2.65
CA LEU A 204 -20.22 21.65 2.05
C LEU A 204 -20.36 22.85 3.01
N LYS A 205 -21.48 22.91 3.75
CA LYS A 205 -21.67 23.97 4.75
C LYS A 205 -20.69 23.89 5.90
N ILE A 206 -20.33 22.68 6.35
CA ILE A 206 -19.28 22.50 7.36
C ILE A 206 -17.94 23.00 6.82
N ILE A 207 -17.56 22.60 5.60
CA ILE A 207 -16.31 23.03 4.96
C ILE A 207 -16.28 24.58 4.85
N GLU A 208 -17.34 25.20 4.33
CA GLU A 208 -17.44 26.64 4.18
C GLU A 208 -17.38 27.40 5.52
N ASN A 209 -18.13 26.95 6.53
CA ASN A 209 -18.15 27.60 7.83
C ASN A 209 -16.79 27.57 8.50
N PHE A 210 -16.12 26.41 8.52
CA PHE A 210 -14.86 26.23 9.24
C PHE A 210 -13.66 26.81 8.49
N SER A 211 -13.71 26.95 7.17
CA SER A 211 -12.72 27.73 6.42
C SER A 211 -12.69 29.22 6.81
N LYS A 212 -13.78 29.73 7.38
CA LYS A 212 -13.89 31.12 7.89
C LYS A 212 -13.53 31.25 9.38
N ILE A 213 -13.54 30.15 10.13
CA ILE A 213 -13.41 30.14 11.59
C ILE A 213 -12.01 29.70 12.04
N LEU A 214 -11.41 28.69 11.40
CA LEU A 214 -10.13 28.12 11.75
C LEU A 214 -9.02 28.51 10.76
N PRO A 215 -7.76 28.65 11.23
CA PRO A 215 -6.61 28.77 10.35
C PRO A 215 -6.48 27.58 9.39
N GLU A 216 -5.90 27.77 8.22
CA GLU A 216 -5.86 26.78 7.12
C GLU A 216 -5.37 25.41 7.56
N ASP A 217 -4.20 25.29 8.17
CA ASP A 217 -3.60 24.03 8.61
C ASP A 217 -4.47 23.26 9.62
N THR A 218 -5.00 23.98 10.62
CA THR A 218 -5.85 23.37 11.66
C THR A 218 -7.25 23.08 11.14
N ASN A 219 -7.74 23.85 10.17
CA ASN A 219 -9.00 23.59 9.49
C ASN A 219 -8.94 22.30 8.69
N GLN A 220 -7.88 22.07 7.90
CA GLN A 220 -7.73 20.84 7.14
C GLN A 220 -7.64 19.61 8.06
N LEU A 221 -6.89 19.73 9.17
CA LEU A 221 -6.84 18.69 10.19
C LEU A 221 -8.22 18.44 10.83
N PHE A 222 -8.97 19.49 11.16
CA PHE A 222 -10.33 19.43 11.68
C PHE A 222 -11.26 18.67 10.75
N LEU A 223 -11.26 19.02 9.46
CA LEU A 223 -12.09 18.38 8.44
C LEU A 223 -11.71 16.91 8.22
N GLY A 224 -10.42 16.60 8.20
CA GLY A 224 -9.92 15.21 8.10
C GLY A 224 -10.38 14.34 9.28
N ILE A 225 -10.19 14.83 10.51
CA ILE A 225 -10.56 14.10 11.74
C ILE A 225 -12.07 13.91 11.88
N LEU A 226 -12.88 14.92 11.56
CA LEU A 226 -14.31 14.89 11.86
C LEU A 226 -15.19 14.37 10.73
N ILE A 227 -14.88 14.71 9.48
CA ILE A 227 -15.71 14.34 8.34
C ILE A 227 -14.97 13.54 7.26
N GLY A 228 -13.67 13.27 7.47
CA GLY A 228 -12.86 12.49 6.53
C GLY A 228 -12.54 13.22 5.23
N TYR A 229 -12.46 14.56 5.28
CA TYR A 229 -12.08 15.40 4.17
C TYR A 229 -10.62 15.84 4.32
N ASP A 230 -9.70 15.18 3.59
CA ASP A 230 -8.25 15.30 3.72
C ASP A 230 -7.55 15.78 2.43
N ASP A 231 -8.31 16.26 1.44
CA ASP A 231 -7.81 16.55 0.09
C ASP A 231 -6.73 17.64 0.02
N ASN A 232 -6.59 18.51 1.04
CA ASN A 232 -5.67 19.67 1.02
C ASN A 232 -4.75 19.73 2.26
N LEU A 233 -4.50 18.62 2.92
CA LEU A 233 -3.60 18.60 4.08
C LEU A 233 -2.16 18.91 3.62
N SER A 234 -1.43 19.80 4.34
CA SER A 234 -0.06 20.12 4.00
C SER A 234 0.85 18.89 4.13
N GLU A 235 1.79 18.74 3.19
CA GLU A 235 2.71 17.59 3.17
C GLU A 235 3.50 17.46 4.48
N ASP A 236 3.89 18.58 5.09
CA ASP A 236 4.61 18.61 6.37
C ASP A 236 3.80 17.99 7.51
N ILE A 237 2.49 18.27 7.56
CA ILE A 237 1.60 17.69 8.57
C ILE A 237 1.43 16.21 8.28
N GLU A 238 1.14 15.82 7.04
CA GLU A 238 0.97 14.43 6.66
C GLU A 238 2.23 13.61 6.98
N GLU A 239 3.41 14.12 6.65
CA GLU A 239 4.68 13.45 6.93
C GLU A 239 4.95 13.33 8.44
N SER A 240 4.65 14.37 9.22
CA SER A 240 4.78 14.33 10.68
C SER A 240 3.87 13.29 11.32
N PHE A 241 2.60 13.18 10.87
CA PHE A 241 1.67 12.15 11.32
C PHE A 241 2.11 10.75 10.90
N ARG A 242 2.66 10.60 9.69
CA ARG A 242 3.17 9.33 9.17
C ARG A 242 4.37 8.85 10.01
N LYS A 243 5.38 9.70 10.22
CA LYS A 243 6.56 9.38 11.03
C LYS A 243 6.21 9.05 12.48
N SER A 244 5.22 9.74 13.05
CA SER A 244 4.72 9.50 14.40
C SER A 244 3.78 8.29 14.51
N SER A 245 3.52 7.54 13.42
CA SER A 245 2.55 6.42 13.38
C SER A 245 1.11 6.82 13.74
N LEU A 246 0.74 8.05 13.46
CA LEU A 246 -0.58 8.65 13.76
C LEU A 246 -1.44 8.90 12.52
N THR A 247 -1.02 8.44 11.32
CA THR A 247 -1.78 8.60 10.07
C THR A 247 -3.24 8.12 10.18
N HIS A 248 -3.49 7.12 11.04
CA HIS A 248 -4.84 6.62 11.31
C HIS A 248 -5.78 7.63 11.98
N LEU A 249 -5.28 8.76 12.49
CA LEU A 249 -6.06 9.85 13.07
C LEU A 249 -6.46 10.91 12.02
N LEU A 250 -5.74 10.99 10.89
CA LEU A 250 -6.07 11.89 9.78
C LEU A 250 -7.37 11.49 9.08
N ALA A 251 -7.75 10.23 9.18
CA ALA A 251 -9.01 9.72 8.67
C ALA A 251 -9.95 9.36 9.83
N VAL A 252 -11.26 9.43 9.59
CA VAL A 252 -12.24 9.04 10.60
C VAL A 252 -12.07 7.56 10.98
N SER A 253 -11.79 7.30 12.25
CA SER A 253 -11.50 5.98 12.79
C SER A 253 -12.63 5.41 13.64
N GLY A 254 -12.48 4.14 14.03
CA GLY A 254 -13.42 3.51 14.98
C GLY A 254 -13.50 4.20 16.33
N ALA A 255 -12.44 4.85 16.80
CA ALA A 255 -12.43 5.63 18.02
C ALA A 255 -13.33 6.87 17.91
N HIS A 256 -13.28 7.56 16.77
CA HIS A 256 -14.16 8.72 16.52
C HIS A 256 -15.64 8.32 16.60
N ILE A 257 -16.03 7.19 16.01
CA ILE A 257 -17.39 6.65 16.11
C ILE A 257 -17.77 6.34 17.56
N ALA A 258 -16.84 5.80 18.36
CA ALA A 258 -17.09 5.56 19.77
C ALA A 258 -17.31 6.88 20.54
N TYR A 259 -16.49 7.91 20.30
CA TYR A 259 -16.67 9.24 20.90
C TYR A 259 -17.98 9.90 20.48
N ILE A 260 -18.39 9.77 19.21
CA ILE A 260 -19.70 10.22 18.73
C ILE A 260 -20.82 9.56 19.51
N ILE A 261 -20.81 8.22 19.66
CA ILE A 261 -21.82 7.49 20.40
C ILE A 261 -21.89 7.97 21.86
N VAL A 262 -20.73 8.16 22.49
CA VAL A 262 -20.64 8.64 23.88
C VAL A 262 -21.15 10.09 23.98
N GLY A 263 -20.74 10.98 23.09
CA GLY A 263 -21.14 12.38 23.06
C GLY A 263 -22.65 12.55 22.85
N VAL A 264 -23.22 11.84 21.89
CA VAL A 264 -24.67 11.86 21.64
C VAL A 264 -25.42 11.32 22.86
N LYS A 265 -25.00 10.21 23.43
CA LYS A 265 -25.63 9.66 24.64
C LYS A 265 -25.55 10.62 25.83
N PHE A 266 -24.42 11.28 26.04
CA PHE A 266 -24.22 12.25 27.11
C PHE A 266 -25.17 13.45 26.94
N LEU A 267 -25.25 14.01 25.73
CA LEU A 267 -26.15 15.13 25.40
C LEU A 267 -27.61 14.79 25.69
N PHE A 268 -28.06 13.62 25.21
CA PHE A 268 -29.46 13.23 25.41
C PHE A 268 -29.74 12.80 26.87
N GLN A 269 -28.72 12.40 27.62
CA GLN A 269 -28.87 12.15 29.06
C GLN A 269 -29.08 13.47 29.82
N ILE A 270 -28.39 14.56 29.46
CA ILE A 270 -28.61 15.90 30.02
C ILE A 270 -30.04 16.35 29.72
N LEU A 271 -30.52 16.13 28.51
CA LEU A 271 -31.89 16.44 28.10
C LEU A 271 -32.96 15.50 28.69
N LYS A 272 -32.56 14.55 29.56
CA LYS A 272 -33.44 13.57 30.20
C LYS A 272 -34.24 12.69 29.22
N ILE A 273 -33.76 12.50 28.00
CA ILE A 273 -34.41 11.68 26.98
C ILE A 273 -34.25 10.18 27.31
N PRO A 274 -35.31 9.37 27.15
CA PRO A 274 -35.29 7.94 27.47
C PRO A 274 -34.19 7.22 26.69
N LYS A 275 -33.44 6.30 27.31
CA LYS A 275 -32.32 5.57 26.73
C LYS A 275 -32.66 4.85 25.43
N LYS A 276 -33.91 4.33 25.27
CA LYS A 276 -34.36 3.65 24.05
C LYS A 276 -34.42 4.61 22.86
N ILE A 277 -34.99 5.81 23.08
CA ILE A 277 -35.08 6.85 22.06
C ILE A 277 -33.67 7.37 21.69
N THR A 278 -32.83 7.63 22.69
CA THR A 278 -31.43 8.02 22.50
C THR A 278 -30.68 7.00 21.61
N ASN A 279 -30.85 5.71 21.84
CA ASN A 279 -30.19 4.69 21.03
C ASN A 279 -30.70 4.67 19.58
N ILE A 280 -32.01 4.88 19.34
CA ILE A 280 -32.60 4.97 18.01
C ILE A 280 -32.05 6.19 17.26
N ILE A 281 -32.05 7.37 17.90
CA ILE A 281 -31.52 8.60 17.30
C ILE A 281 -30.03 8.44 16.98
N THR A 282 -29.27 7.80 17.87
CA THR A 282 -27.85 7.51 17.62
C THR A 282 -27.66 6.61 16.40
N ILE A 283 -28.51 5.60 16.18
CA ILE A 283 -28.47 4.74 14.98
C ILE A 283 -28.75 5.56 13.72
N ILE A 284 -29.76 6.41 13.75
CA ILE A 284 -30.10 7.30 12.62
C ILE A 284 -28.92 8.23 12.32
N PHE A 285 -28.34 8.83 13.36
CA PHE A 285 -27.17 9.70 13.21
C PHE A 285 -25.95 8.98 12.62
N LEU A 286 -25.62 7.77 13.11
CA LEU A 286 -24.51 6.97 12.55
C LEU A 286 -24.76 6.61 11.08
N THR A 287 -26.02 6.30 10.74
CA THR A 287 -26.37 6.02 9.35
C THR A 287 -26.20 7.25 8.46
N PHE A 288 -26.65 8.41 8.91
CA PHE A 288 -26.44 9.69 8.23
C PHE A 288 -24.96 10.07 8.14
N PHE A 289 -24.19 9.81 9.19
CA PHE A 289 -22.78 10.09 9.22
C PHE A 289 -21.98 9.25 8.19
N MET A 290 -22.41 8.01 7.88
CA MET A 290 -21.82 7.24 6.78
C MET A 290 -21.98 7.94 5.42
N TYR A 291 -23.07 8.68 5.18
CA TYR A 291 -23.24 9.48 3.96
C TYR A 291 -22.29 10.68 3.93
N ILE A 292 -22.14 11.41 5.06
CA ILE A 292 -21.22 12.57 5.15
C ILE A 292 -19.76 12.14 4.83
N THR A 293 -19.37 10.93 5.26
CA THR A 293 -18.01 10.41 5.10
C THR A 293 -17.81 9.56 3.85
N ASP A 294 -18.70 9.67 2.86
CA ASP A 294 -18.68 8.96 1.57
C ASP A 294 -18.47 7.44 1.71
N PHE A 295 -19.08 6.84 2.75
CA PHE A 295 -18.99 5.42 3.08
C PHE A 295 -17.55 4.90 3.20
N SER A 296 -16.64 5.68 3.78
CA SER A 296 -15.27 5.23 4.03
C SER A 296 -15.26 3.90 4.80
N SER A 297 -14.39 2.96 4.40
CA SER A 297 -14.38 1.57 4.92
C SER A 297 -14.27 1.52 6.46
N SER A 298 -13.51 2.44 7.05
CA SER A 298 -13.31 2.52 8.51
C SER A 298 -14.58 2.94 9.24
N VAL A 299 -15.27 3.97 8.72
CA VAL A 299 -16.53 4.49 9.30
C VAL A 299 -17.64 3.48 9.17
N VAL A 300 -17.83 2.90 7.97
CA VAL A 300 -18.89 1.89 7.73
C VAL A 300 -18.75 0.73 8.70
N ARG A 301 -17.55 0.18 8.85
CA ARG A 301 -17.30 -0.92 9.78
C ARG A 301 -17.63 -0.54 11.22
N ALA A 302 -17.09 0.59 11.70
CA ALA A 302 -17.30 1.03 13.08
C ALA A 302 -18.77 1.37 13.36
N SER A 303 -19.45 2.00 12.38
CA SER A 303 -20.88 2.30 12.45
C SER A 303 -21.72 1.02 12.49
N ILE A 304 -21.44 0.02 11.66
CA ILE A 304 -22.12 -1.29 11.71
C ILE A 304 -21.96 -1.92 13.09
N MET A 305 -20.74 -1.92 13.65
CA MET A 305 -20.49 -2.48 14.99
C MET A 305 -21.22 -1.69 16.07
N GLY A 306 -21.22 -0.35 15.98
CA GLY A 306 -21.95 0.53 16.87
C GLY A 306 -23.47 0.33 16.79
N ILE A 307 -24.03 0.22 15.60
CA ILE A 307 -25.46 -0.04 15.34
C ILE A 307 -25.88 -1.39 15.96
N ILE A 308 -25.08 -2.46 15.77
CA ILE A 308 -25.37 -3.77 16.37
C ILE A 308 -25.37 -3.69 17.89
N LEU A 309 -24.41 -2.95 18.48
CA LEU A 309 -24.36 -2.71 19.94
C LEU A 309 -25.62 -1.98 20.42
N LEU A 310 -26.03 -0.90 19.73
CA LEU A 310 -27.20 -0.10 20.09
C LEU A 310 -28.50 -0.89 19.91
N LEU A 311 -28.61 -1.71 18.86
CA LEU A 311 -29.73 -2.62 18.67
C LEU A 311 -29.81 -3.68 19.77
N ALA A 312 -28.67 -4.24 20.18
CA ALA A 312 -28.63 -5.18 21.30
C ALA A 312 -29.15 -4.53 22.60
N LEU A 313 -28.82 -3.26 22.86
CA LEU A 313 -29.34 -2.50 24.01
C LEU A 313 -30.83 -2.23 23.90
N ILE A 314 -31.36 -1.90 22.72
CA ILE A 314 -32.80 -1.67 22.47
C ILE A 314 -33.61 -2.97 22.68
N LEU A 315 -33.05 -4.09 22.22
CA LEU A 315 -33.68 -5.42 22.28
C LEU A 315 -33.40 -6.16 23.59
N PHE A 316 -32.76 -5.53 24.57
CA PHE A 316 -32.35 -6.13 25.85
C PHE A 316 -31.56 -7.46 25.69
N ARG A 317 -30.76 -7.57 24.61
CA ARG A 317 -29.91 -8.71 24.34
C ARG A 317 -28.47 -8.46 24.74
N LYS A 318 -27.79 -9.51 25.22
CA LYS A 318 -26.33 -9.43 25.49
C LYS A 318 -25.57 -9.32 24.15
N ASN A 319 -24.73 -8.29 24.02
CA ASN A 319 -23.84 -8.16 22.88
C ASN A 319 -22.67 -9.15 22.99
N ASP A 320 -22.47 -9.97 21.95
CA ASP A 320 -21.26 -10.81 21.81
C ASP A 320 -20.33 -10.20 20.75
N ILE A 321 -19.25 -9.63 21.20
CA ILE A 321 -18.27 -8.89 20.39
C ILE A 321 -17.76 -9.71 19.19
N LYS A 322 -17.60 -11.06 19.34
CA LYS A 322 -17.16 -11.93 18.26
C LYS A 322 -18.22 -12.03 17.15
N THR A 323 -19.47 -12.11 17.56
CA THR A 323 -20.61 -12.14 16.62
C THR A 323 -20.76 -10.79 15.93
N THR A 324 -20.58 -9.69 16.65
CA THR A 324 -20.63 -8.33 16.08
C THR A 324 -19.56 -8.11 15.01
N ILE A 325 -18.30 -8.49 15.29
CA ILE A 325 -17.21 -8.43 14.32
C ILE A 325 -17.52 -9.31 13.11
N SER A 326 -18.00 -10.53 13.35
CA SER A 326 -18.31 -11.48 12.27
C SER A 326 -19.40 -10.94 11.34
N ILE A 327 -20.46 -10.34 11.88
CA ILE A 327 -21.52 -9.71 11.08
C ILE A 327 -20.95 -8.53 10.27
N SER A 328 -20.14 -7.67 10.91
CA SER A 328 -19.52 -6.53 10.24
C SER A 328 -18.65 -6.98 9.04
N ILE A 329 -17.80 -8.00 9.23
CA ILE A 329 -16.98 -8.56 8.14
C ILE A 329 -17.88 -9.13 7.04
N LEU A 330 -18.90 -9.92 7.40
CA LEU A 330 -19.80 -10.52 6.43
C LEU A 330 -20.49 -9.49 5.55
N LEU A 331 -21.05 -8.44 6.15
CA LEU A 331 -21.75 -7.39 5.40
C LEU A 331 -20.81 -6.69 4.43
N MET A 332 -19.58 -6.40 4.83
CA MET A 332 -18.59 -5.76 3.95
C MET A 332 -18.15 -6.69 2.81
N LEU A 333 -17.94 -7.99 3.08
CA LEU A 333 -17.54 -8.95 2.06
C LEU A 333 -18.69 -9.35 1.12
N ILE A 334 -19.95 -9.33 1.58
CA ILE A 334 -21.13 -9.52 0.74
C ILE A 334 -21.28 -8.34 -0.22
N GLU A 335 -21.04 -7.12 0.24
CA GLU A 335 -21.07 -5.94 -0.62
C GLU A 335 -19.98 -6.00 -1.70
N ASN A 336 -18.74 -6.35 -1.31
CA ASN A 336 -17.62 -6.47 -2.22
C ASN A 336 -16.57 -7.47 -1.70
N PRO A 337 -16.38 -8.66 -2.33
CA PRO A 337 -15.45 -9.67 -1.84
C PRO A 337 -13.98 -9.21 -1.89
N TYR A 338 -13.64 -8.24 -2.77
CA TYR A 338 -12.28 -7.69 -2.86
C TYR A 338 -11.92 -6.77 -1.69
N LYS A 339 -12.87 -6.35 -0.85
CA LYS A 339 -12.56 -5.59 0.37
C LYS A 339 -11.64 -6.34 1.34
N ILE A 340 -11.49 -7.66 1.19
CA ILE A 340 -10.48 -8.42 1.94
C ILE A 340 -9.04 -7.98 1.63
N LEU A 341 -8.79 -7.35 0.48
CA LEU A 341 -7.51 -6.78 0.08
C LEU A 341 -7.36 -5.31 0.49
N ASP A 342 -8.40 -4.68 1.06
CA ASP A 342 -8.34 -3.30 1.53
C ASP A 342 -7.47 -3.21 2.79
N ILE A 343 -6.33 -2.55 2.67
CA ILE A 343 -5.33 -2.41 3.74
C ILE A 343 -5.95 -1.73 4.96
N GLY A 344 -6.71 -0.65 4.76
CA GLY A 344 -7.38 0.07 5.86
C GLY A 344 -8.35 -0.81 6.64
N LEU A 345 -9.08 -1.69 5.95
CA LEU A 345 -9.96 -2.67 6.56
C LEU A 345 -9.17 -3.71 7.35
N LEU A 346 -8.09 -4.25 6.79
CA LEU A 346 -7.24 -5.22 7.47
C LEU A 346 -6.62 -4.64 8.75
N LEU A 347 -5.97 -3.47 8.66
CA LEU A 347 -5.36 -2.80 9.81
C LEU A 347 -6.36 -2.62 10.95
N SER A 348 -7.56 -2.22 10.60
CA SER A 348 -8.56 -1.93 11.59
C SER A 348 -9.16 -3.17 12.27
N TYR A 349 -9.42 -4.28 11.55
CA TYR A 349 -9.86 -5.52 12.19
C TYR A 349 -8.76 -6.15 13.04
N PHE A 350 -7.51 -6.15 12.57
CA PHE A 350 -6.40 -6.68 13.35
C PHE A 350 -6.14 -5.88 14.61
N ALA A 351 -6.17 -4.54 14.55
CA ALA A 351 -6.11 -3.68 15.74
C ALA A 351 -7.24 -4.01 16.73
N THR A 352 -8.48 -4.12 16.24
CA THR A 352 -9.64 -4.46 17.09
C THR A 352 -9.48 -5.83 17.75
N ILE A 353 -8.97 -6.83 17.04
CA ILE A 353 -8.69 -8.17 17.59
C ILE A 353 -7.62 -8.06 18.68
N GLY A 354 -6.56 -7.29 18.46
CA GLY A 354 -5.50 -7.02 19.46
C GLY A 354 -6.06 -6.42 20.75
N ILE A 355 -6.90 -5.38 20.64
CA ILE A 355 -7.55 -4.73 21.79
C ILE A 355 -8.46 -5.71 22.54
N ILE A 356 -9.24 -6.52 21.85
CA ILE A 356 -10.11 -7.54 22.47
C ILE A 356 -9.30 -8.61 23.18
N CYS A 357 -8.18 -8.98 22.63
CA CYS A 357 -7.28 -9.93 23.22
C CYS A 357 -6.69 -9.40 24.54
N PHE A 358 -6.25 -8.15 24.55
CA PHE A 358 -5.82 -7.46 25.76
C PHE A 358 -6.92 -7.42 26.82
N SER A 359 -8.14 -6.99 26.46
CA SER A 359 -9.25 -6.86 27.43
C SER A 359 -9.61 -8.18 28.12
N LYS A 360 -9.37 -9.34 27.48
CA LYS A 360 -9.56 -10.67 28.09
C LYS A 360 -8.46 -11.06 29.05
N LEU A 361 -7.23 -10.59 28.80
CA LEU A 361 -6.07 -10.85 29.66
C LEU A 361 -6.10 -9.98 30.93
N ASN A 362 -6.54 -8.73 30.81
CA ASN A 362 -6.55 -7.73 31.87
C ASN A 362 -7.83 -7.72 32.76
N ARG A 363 -8.63 -8.79 32.79
CA ARG A 363 -9.79 -8.89 33.66
C ARG A 363 -9.38 -9.10 35.13
N ASN A 364 -8.82 -8.09 35.75
CA ASN A 364 -8.63 -8.06 37.19
C ASN A 364 -9.80 -7.29 37.86
N SER A 365 -10.23 -7.74 39.04
CA SER A 365 -11.21 -7.05 39.85
C SER A 365 -10.66 -5.69 40.22
N LYS A 366 -11.40 -4.63 39.92
CA LYS A 366 -11.07 -3.26 40.33
C LYS A 366 -11.30 -3.19 41.85
N SER A 367 -10.22 -3.17 42.63
CA SER A 367 -10.24 -2.73 44.02
C SER A 367 -10.47 -1.21 44.07
N GLU A 368 -10.94 -0.68 45.18
CA GLU A 368 -11.07 0.75 45.39
C GLU A 368 -9.68 1.41 45.34
N LEU A 369 -9.41 2.16 44.26
CA LEU A 369 -8.15 2.80 44.02
C LEU A 369 -8.23 4.30 44.30
N ASN A 370 -7.19 4.88 44.90
CA ASN A 370 -7.02 6.32 45.03
C ASN A 370 -6.83 6.99 43.65
N ILE A 371 -7.09 8.31 43.54
CA ILE A 371 -7.01 9.07 42.29
C ILE A 371 -5.67 8.87 41.60
N LYS A 372 -4.54 8.94 42.33
CA LYS A 372 -3.19 8.72 41.76
C LYS A 372 -3.04 7.31 41.17
N GLN A 373 -3.55 6.30 41.85
CA GLN A 373 -3.52 4.92 41.39
C GLN A 373 -4.42 4.72 40.15
N LYS A 374 -5.58 5.39 40.08
CA LYS A 374 -6.47 5.40 38.93
C LYS A 374 -5.78 5.99 37.68
N VAL A 375 -5.07 7.11 37.85
CA VAL A 375 -4.31 7.74 36.74
C VAL A 375 -3.21 6.81 36.23
N ILE A 376 -2.42 6.22 37.14
CA ILE A 376 -1.35 5.28 36.77
C ILE A 376 -1.93 4.06 36.06
N GLU A 377 -3.03 3.49 36.57
CA GLU A 377 -3.66 2.32 35.97
C GLU A 377 -4.25 2.65 34.58
N TYR A 378 -4.90 3.81 34.41
CA TYR A 378 -5.41 4.30 33.17
C TYR A 378 -4.28 4.47 32.11
N THR A 379 -3.18 5.12 32.50
CA THR A 379 -2.02 5.29 31.62
C THR A 379 -1.41 3.93 31.22
N LYS A 380 -1.28 3.01 32.17
CA LYS A 380 -0.82 1.64 31.90
C LYS A 380 -1.77 0.89 30.96
N GLU A 381 -3.08 1.02 31.14
CA GLU A 381 -4.06 0.42 30.23
C GLU A 381 -3.96 0.99 28.83
N MET A 382 -3.81 2.32 28.66
CA MET A 382 -3.62 2.96 27.36
C MET A 382 -2.36 2.46 26.66
N ILE A 383 -1.24 2.39 27.35
CA ILE A 383 0.02 1.85 26.80
C ILE A 383 -0.17 0.40 26.32
N LEU A 384 -0.76 -0.45 27.17
CA LEU A 384 -0.95 -1.85 26.85
C LEU A 384 -1.94 -2.05 25.68
N ILE A 385 -3.03 -1.29 25.62
CA ILE A 385 -3.97 -1.30 24.48
C ILE A 385 -3.23 -0.95 23.19
N THR A 386 -2.41 0.11 23.20
CA THR A 386 -1.62 0.54 22.06
C THR A 386 -0.62 -0.54 21.63
N VAL A 387 0.11 -1.14 22.57
CA VAL A 387 1.07 -2.21 22.29
C VAL A 387 0.38 -3.45 21.69
N PHE A 388 -0.75 -3.90 22.30
CA PHE A 388 -1.47 -5.06 21.78
C PHE A 388 -2.10 -4.80 20.42
N ALA A 389 -2.62 -3.61 20.16
CA ALA A 389 -3.12 -3.24 18.84
C ALA A 389 -2.00 -3.31 17.80
N ASN A 390 -0.85 -2.70 18.11
CA ASN A 390 0.30 -2.67 17.19
C ASN A 390 0.91 -4.05 16.94
N ILE A 391 1.04 -4.93 17.94
CA ILE A 391 1.51 -6.32 17.74
C ILE A 391 0.70 -7.03 16.65
N PHE A 392 -0.61 -6.81 16.58
CA PHE A 392 -1.44 -7.41 15.54
C PHE A 392 -1.33 -6.72 14.17
N VAL A 393 -0.97 -5.44 14.14
CA VAL A 393 -0.95 -4.59 12.94
C VAL A 393 0.43 -4.57 12.27
N ILE A 394 1.52 -4.66 13.03
CA ILE A 394 2.91 -4.54 12.56
C ILE A 394 3.21 -5.36 11.29
N PRO A 395 2.86 -6.68 11.17
CA PRO A 395 3.20 -7.42 9.96
C PRO A 395 2.52 -6.87 8.70
N ILE A 396 1.29 -6.36 8.84
CA ILE A 396 0.53 -5.76 7.73
C ILE A 396 1.15 -4.41 7.35
N MET A 397 1.57 -3.62 8.36
CA MET A 397 2.25 -2.33 8.14
C MET A 397 3.56 -2.53 7.39
N ILE A 398 4.41 -3.44 7.86
CA ILE A 398 5.71 -3.70 7.20
C ILE A 398 5.49 -4.22 5.79
N TYR A 399 4.53 -5.12 5.58
CA TYR A 399 4.27 -5.74 4.28
C TYR A 399 3.82 -4.74 3.22
N ASN A 400 3.04 -3.70 3.60
CA ASN A 400 2.45 -2.76 2.66
C ASN A 400 3.13 -1.39 2.62
N PHE A 401 3.78 -0.97 3.70
CA PHE A 401 4.36 0.39 3.82
C PHE A 401 5.85 0.40 4.08
N ASN A 402 6.47 -0.75 4.34
CA ASN A 402 7.92 -0.90 4.59
C ASN A 402 8.43 -0.06 5.78
N THR A 403 7.59 0.38 6.68
CA THR A 403 7.94 1.25 7.79
C THR A 403 7.49 0.71 9.13
N ILE A 404 8.30 0.96 10.16
CA ILE A 404 7.95 0.79 11.57
C ILE A 404 8.34 2.07 12.32
N SER A 405 7.50 2.52 13.24
CA SER A 405 7.84 3.57 14.19
C SER A 405 8.06 2.95 15.57
N LEU A 406 9.10 3.32 16.28
CA LEU A 406 9.28 2.94 17.68
C LEU A 406 8.69 3.97 18.65
N THR A 407 8.39 5.17 18.16
CA THR A 407 7.75 6.24 18.94
C THR A 407 6.25 6.08 19.08
N PHE A 408 5.66 5.07 18.41
CA PHE A 408 4.20 4.85 18.37
C PHE A 408 3.53 4.84 19.75
N VAL A 409 4.21 4.37 20.80
CA VAL A 409 3.64 4.32 22.15
C VAL A 409 3.47 5.73 22.71
N ILE A 410 4.52 6.57 22.57
CA ILE A 410 4.52 7.95 23.07
C ILE A 410 3.51 8.78 22.29
N SER A 411 3.58 8.71 20.96
CA SER A 411 2.70 9.45 20.06
C SER A 411 1.23 9.12 20.30
N ASN A 412 0.89 7.83 20.41
CA ASN A 412 -0.49 7.39 20.67
C ASN A 412 -0.96 7.72 22.08
N LEU A 413 -0.07 7.77 23.07
CA LEU A 413 -0.43 8.18 24.42
C LEU A 413 -0.86 9.67 24.44
N ILE A 414 -0.07 10.54 23.83
CA ILE A 414 -0.37 11.98 23.74
C ILE A 414 -1.63 12.20 22.90
N ALA A 415 -1.66 11.65 21.69
CA ALA A 415 -2.80 11.78 20.80
C ALA A 415 -4.09 11.20 21.37
N GLY A 416 -4.01 10.08 22.10
CA GLY A 416 -5.15 9.44 22.74
C GLY A 416 -5.83 10.29 23.84
N ILE A 417 -5.08 11.18 24.49
CA ILE A 417 -5.62 12.14 25.45
C ILE A 417 -6.35 13.28 24.71
N LEU A 418 -5.82 13.74 23.59
CA LEU A 418 -6.31 14.89 22.85
C LEU A 418 -7.49 14.55 21.92
N ILE A 419 -7.50 13.36 21.31
CA ILE A 419 -8.47 13.03 20.26
C ILE A 419 -9.92 12.98 20.74
N GLY A 420 -10.16 12.59 21.99
CA GLY A 420 -11.49 12.58 22.59
C GLY A 420 -12.10 13.99 22.69
N PRO A 421 -11.44 14.94 23.40
CA PRO A 421 -11.85 16.35 23.44
C PRO A 421 -11.95 16.99 22.04
N ILE A 422 -11.01 16.71 21.14
CA ILE A 422 -11.05 17.21 19.75
C ILE A 422 -12.31 16.71 19.04
N THR A 423 -12.60 15.41 19.11
CA THR A 423 -13.75 14.83 18.40
C THR A 423 -15.07 15.36 18.99
N ILE A 424 -15.25 15.31 20.30
CA ILE A 424 -16.49 15.75 20.94
C ILE A 424 -16.69 17.25 20.78
N GLY A 425 -15.63 18.05 21.04
CA GLY A 425 -15.65 19.50 20.90
C GLY A 425 -15.92 19.93 19.46
N GLY A 426 -15.31 19.24 18.50
CA GLY A 426 -15.54 19.51 17.08
C GLY A 426 -16.99 19.28 16.65
N PHE A 427 -17.63 18.19 17.08
CA PHE A 427 -19.05 17.98 16.82
C PHE A 427 -19.95 19.01 17.50
N ILE A 428 -19.59 19.47 18.70
CA ILE A 428 -20.31 20.59 19.35
C ILE A 428 -20.18 21.87 18.52
N LEU A 429 -18.96 22.18 18.04
CA LEU A 429 -18.73 23.34 17.17
C LEU A 429 -19.50 23.24 15.84
N ILE A 430 -19.57 22.07 15.24
CA ILE A 430 -20.39 21.85 14.02
C ILE A 430 -21.86 22.19 14.30
N VAL A 431 -22.43 21.71 15.40
CA VAL A 431 -23.82 22.03 15.76
C VAL A 431 -23.99 23.53 16.05
N LEU A 432 -23.06 24.14 16.78
CA LEU A 432 -23.09 25.59 17.08
C LEU A 432 -22.96 26.44 15.81
N SER A 433 -22.18 26.00 14.80
CA SER A 433 -22.03 26.73 13.55
C SER A 433 -23.33 26.83 12.74
N CYS A 434 -24.26 25.90 12.98
CA CYS A 434 -25.61 25.96 12.41
C CYS A 434 -26.51 26.98 13.11
N ILE A 435 -26.19 27.38 14.36
CA ILE A 435 -26.97 28.31 15.15
C ILE A 435 -26.40 29.73 15.04
N SER A 436 -25.09 29.88 15.26
CA SER A 436 -24.43 31.21 15.25
C SER A 436 -22.94 31.08 14.94
N LEU A 437 -22.51 31.61 13.81
CA LEU A 437 -21.07 31.64 13.43
C LEU A 437 -20.24 32.48 14.41
N LYS A 438 -20.81 33.61 14.96
CA LYS A 438 -20.08 34.46 15.93
C LYS A 438 -19.79 33.71 17.23
N LEU A 439 -20.77 32.98 17.76
CA LEU A 439 -20.59 32.17 18.96
C LEU A 439 -19.59 31.04 18.71
N THR A 440 -19.71 30.38 17.55
CA THR A 440 -18.78 29.32 17.15
C THR A 440 -17.35 29.83 17.07
N TYR A 441 -17.13 31.03 16.49
CA TYR A 441 -15.81 31.64 16.40
C TYR A 441 -15.16 31.83 17.77
N ILE A 442 -15.90 32.37 18.76
CA ILE A 442 -15.40 32.58 20.13
C ILE A 442 -14.98 31.26 20.78
N ILE A 443 -15.80 30.20 20.64
CA ILE A 443 -15.52 28.90 21.24
C ILE A 443 -14.44 28.13 20.43
N ALA A 444 -14.28 28.42 19.13
CA ALA A 444 -13.25 27.84 18.31
C ALA A 444 -11.83 28.31 18.69
N ILE A 445 -11.66 29.47 19.32
CA ILE A 445 -10.34 29.96 19.75
C ILE A 445 -9.66 28.97 20.73
N PRO A 446 -10.23 28.63 21.89
CA PRO A 446 -9.62 27.64 22.79
C PRO A 446 -9.58 26.22 22.16
N TYR A 447 -10.53 25.90 21.29
CA TYR A 447 -10.52 24.62 20.59
C TYR A 447 -9.37 24.51 19.59
N ASN A 448 -9.03 25.59 18.87
CA ASN A 448 -7.90 25.63 17.96
C ASN A 448 -6.57 25.33 18.66
N LEU A 449 -6.42 25.76 19.94
CA LEU A 449 -5.23 25.42 20.73
C LEU A 449 -5.07 23.91 20.94
N LEU A 450 -6.16 23.14 21.03
CA LEU A 450 -6.09 21.68 21.10
C LEU A 450 -5.61 21.07 19.78
N LEU A 451 -6.07 21.60 18.62
CA LEU A 451 -5.59 21.17 17.31
C LEU A 451 -4.10 21.51 17.13
N GLU A 452 -3.70 22.73 17.46
CA GLU A 452 -2.29 23.13 17.42
C GLU A 452 -1.41 22.27 18.34
N LEU A 453 -1.90 21.94 19.53
CA LEU A 453 -1.18 21.07 20.46
C LEU A 453 -0.99 19.67 19.84
N LEU A 454 -1.99 19.15 19.16
CA LEU A 454 -1.88 17.87 18.43
C LEU A 454 -0.83 17.97 17.33
N VAL A 455 -0.86 19.00 16.47
CA VAL A 455 0.14 19.23 15.40
C VAL A 455 1.54 19.39 15.99
N LYS A 456 1.71 20.22 17.02
CA LYS A 456 3.02 20.43 17.66
C LYS A 456 3.55 19.13 18.29
N SER A 457 2.70 18.37 18.96
CA SER A 457 3.10 17.08 19.56
C SER A 457 3.50 16.05 18.52
N THR A 458 2.80 16.00 17.37
CA THR A 458 3.18 15.10 16.27
C THR A 458 4.49 15.52 15.60
N LYS A 459 4.70 16.83 15.37
CA LYS A 459 5.99 17.34 14.87
C LYS A 459 7.13 17.00 15.82
N LEU A 460 6.97 17.20 17.13
CA LEU A 460 7.99 16.85 18.14
C LEU A 460 8.27 15.34 18.16
N THR A 461 7.25 14.49 18.12
CA THR A 461 7.45 13.04 18.14
C THR A 461 8.04 12.51 16.83
N SER A 462 7.81 13.17 15.70
CA SER A 462 8.40 12.84 14.41
C SER A 462 9.91 13.11 14.33
N LEU A 463 10.41 14.06 15.13
CA LEU A 463 11.83 14.41 15.23
C LEU A 463 12.64 13.43 16.10
N ILE A 464 11.98 12.59 16.90
CA ILE A 464 12.67 11.61 17.74
C ILE A 464 13.37 10.59 16.84
N PRO A 465 14.65 10.27 17.09
CA PRO A 465 15.32 9.20 16.36
C PRO A 465 14.52 7.89 16.40
N LEU A 466 14.48 7.17 15.28
CA LEU A 466 13.72 5.93 15.12
C LEU A 466 12.19 6.12 15.06
N SER A 467 11.71 7.34 14.87
CA SER A 467 10.28 7.61 14.59
C SER A 467 9.81 6.91 13.31
N GLU A 468 10.68 6.77 12.33
CA GLU A 468 10.45 5.98 11.12
C GLU A 468 11.68 5.12 10.81
N ILE A 469 11.48 3.82 10.74
CA ILE A 469 12.51 2.84 10.37
C ILE A 469 12.02 2.13 9.12
N LEU A 470 12.83 2.19 8.05
CA LEU A 470 12.57 1.43 6.84
C LEU A 470 12.92 -0.05 7.04
N VAL A 471 12.00 -0.92 6.69
CA VAL A 471 12.15 -2.38 6.87
C VAL A 471 11.82 -3.09 5.55
N PRO A 472 12.64 -4.05 5.12
CA PRO A 472 12.35 -4.85 3.95
C PRO A 472 11.03 -5.61 4.08
N THR A 473 10.29 -5.72 2.99
CA THR A 473 9.05 -6.49 2.93
C THR A 473 9.29 -7.94 3.39
N PRO A 474 8.63 -8.43 4.45
CA PRO A 474 8.77 -9.80 4.88
C PRO A 474 8.18 -10.77 3.84
N SER A 475 8.73 -11.98 3.73
CA SER A 475 8.05 -13.01 2.93
C SER A 475 6.72 -13.37 3.58
N ILE A 476 5.73 -13.75 2.77
CA ILE A 476 4.41 -14.17 3.25
C ILE A 476 4.51 -15.32 4.27
N VAL A 477 5.53 -16.19 4.12
CA VAL A 477 5.80 -17.28 5.05
C VAL A 477 6.16 -16.74 6.45
N ILE A 478 6.98 -15.70 6.53
CA ILE A 478 7.34 -15.04 7.81
C ILE A 478 6.09 -14.45 8.46
N VAL A 479 5.23 -13.81 7.68
CA VAL A 479 3.97 -13.24 8.18
C VAL A 479 3.05 -14.33 8.73
N ILE A 480 2.92 -15.45 8.02
CA ILE A 480 2.12 -16.61 8.47
C ILE A 480 2.71 -17.21 9.76
N ILE A 481 4.01 -17.40 9.82
CA ILE A 481 4.69 -17.90 11.03
C ILE A 481 4.45 -16.96 12.21
N TYR A 482 4.60 -15.65 12.01
CA TYR A 482 4.35 -14.65 13.05
C TYR A 482 2.94 -14.77 13.64
N TYR A 483 1.90 -14.76 12.78
CA TYR A 483 0.52 -14.88 13.26
C TYR A 483 0.23 -16.26 13.88
N THR A 484 0.85 -17.32 13.37
CA THR A 484 0.72 -18.66 13.96
C THR A 484 1.28 -18.68 15.38
N ILE A 485 2.48 -18.15 15.59
CA ILE A 485 3.11 -18.03 16.94
C ILE A 485 2.24 -17.17 17.84
N LEU A 486 1.77 -16.02 17.35
CA LEU A 486 0.92 -15.11 18.12
C LEU A 486 -0.38 -15.80 18.56
N ILE A 487 -1.04 -16.53 17.68
CA ILE A 487 -2.26 -17.30 18.00
C ILE A 487 -1.96 -18.41 19.03
N LEU A 488 -0.88 -19.15 18.86
CA LEU A 488 -0.46 -20.19 19.80
C LEU A 488 -0.16 -19.65 21.20
N CYS A 489 0.59 -18.53 21.28
CA CYS A 489 0.84 -17.85 22.55
C CYS A 489 -0.45 -17.40 23.24
N MET A 490 -1.37 -16.84 22.47
CA MET A 490 -2.67 -16.42 23.02
C MET A 490 -3.52 -17.59 23.49
N LEU A 491 -3.58 -18.65 22.70
CA LEU A 491 -4.28 -19.89 23.08
C LEU A 491 -3.69 -20.48 24.36
N TYR A 492 -2.36 -20.53 24.47
CA TYR A 492 -1.66 -20.98 25.67
C TYR A 492 -2.10 -20.19 26.90
N VAL A 493 -2.03 -18.86 26.86
CA VAL A 493 -2.40 -18.00 28.01
C VAL A 493 -3.89 -18.17 28.38
N LEU A 494 -4.79 -18.18 27.37
CA LEU A 494 -6.23 -18.35 27.59
C LEU A 494 -6.59 -19.74 28.15
N LEU A 495 -5.94 -20.78 27.66
CA LEU A 495 -6.15 -22.14 28.14
C LEU A 495 -5.61 -22.34 29.56
N LYS A 496 -4.41 -21.81 29.85
CA LYS A 496 -3.83 -21.83 31.20
C LYS A 496 -4.76 -21.17 32.21
N LYS A 497 -5.31 -19.99 31.89
CA LYS A 497 -6.29 -19.28 32.75
C LYS A 497 -7.60 -20.05 32.93
N LYS A 498 -8.07 -20.78 31.92
CA LYS A 498 -9.39 -21.46 31.93
C LYS A 498 -9.38 -22.87 32.54
N TYR A 499 -8.29 -23.59 32.40
CA TYR A 499 -8.23 -25.04 32.66
C TYR A 499 -7.14 -25.43 33.66
N SER A 500 -6.72 -24.49 34.55
CA SER A 500 -5.69 -24.76 35.56
C SER A 500 -6.00 -26.00 36.42
N ASN A 501 -7.29 -26.42 36.55
CA ASN A 501 -7.74 -27.51 37.40
C ASN A 501 -8.06 -28.85 36.67
N ARG A 502 -7.91 -28.95 35.32
CA ARG A 502 -8.16 -30.20 34.59
C ARG A 502 -6.88 -31.00 34.37
N TYR A 503 -6.84 -32.24 34.88
CA TYR A 503 -5.64 -33.12 34.93
C TYR A 503 -4.90 -33.28 33.59
N LEU A 504 -5.61 -33.63 32.49
CA LEU A 504 -4.99 -33.84 31.16
C LEU A 504 -4.38 -32.58 30.58
N ILE A 505 -5.05 -31.44 30.75
CA ILE A 505 -4.58 -30.16 30.28
C ILE A 505 -3.44 -29.64 31.18
N LYS A 506 -3.53 -29.92 32.49
CA LYS A 506 -2.43 -29.67 33.46
C LYS A 506 -1.18 -30.44 33.04
N LYS A 507 -1.30 -31.71 32.62
CA LYS A 507 -0.17 -32.52 32.12
C LYS A 507 0.44 -31.93 30.84
N ALA A 508 -0.39 -31.50 29.86
CA ALA A 508 0.10 -30.83 28.66
C ALA A 508 0.79 -29.49 29.00
N PHE A 509 0.23 -28.67 29.92
CA PHE A 509 0.88 -27.46 30.37
C PHE A 509 2.19 -27.72 31.15
N ILE A 510 2.26 -28.79 31.94
CA ILE A 510 3.49 -29.21 32.60
C ILE A 510 4.58 -29.54 31.57
N CYS A 511 4.23 -30.26 30.49
CA CYS A 511 5.17 -30.53 29.40
C CYS A 511 5.63 -29.25 28.70
N ILE A 512 4.71 -28.31 28.40
CA ILE A 512 5.03 -27.03 27.78
C ILE A 512 5.84 -26.15 28.75
N ASP A 513 5.45 -26.05 30.02
CA ASP A 513 6.21 -25.29 31.04
C ASP A 513 7.60 -25.92 31.27
N TYR A 514 7.71 -27.25 31.19
CA TYR A 514 9.03 -27.94 31.25
C TYR A 514 9.88 -27.61 30.01
N SER A 515 9.29 -27.63 28.80
CA SER A 515 9.98 -27.23 27.60
C SER A 515 10.39 -25.75 27.63
N LEU A 516 9.51 -24.86 28.12
CA LEU A 516 9.84 -23.45 28.32
C LEU A 516 10.94 -23.24 29.38
N LYS A 517 10.91 -24.00 30.48
CA LYS A 517 11.97 -23.99 31.50
C LYS A 517 13.29 -24.54 30.91
N PHE A 518 13.23 -25.62 30.11
CA PHE A 518 14.40 -26.13 29.41
C PHE A 518 14.99 -25.11 28.45
N ILE A 519 14.13 -24.46 27.63
CA ILE A 519 14.54 -23.37 26.74
C ILE A 519 15.14 -22.21 27.56
N LYS A 520 14.47 -21.79 28.64
CA LYS A 520 14.96 -20.73 29.52
C LYS A 520 16.27 -21.10 30.24
N LYS A 521 16.48 -22.39 30.57
CA LYS A 521 17.74 -22.87 31.17
C LYS A 521 18.86 -22.90 30.12
N ASN A 522 18.56 -23.32 28.91
CA ASN A 522 19.54 -23.54 27.84
C ASN A 522 19.54 -22.47 26.75
N TYR A 523 18.85 -21.33 26.97
CA TYR A 523 18.66 -20.32 25.92
C TYR A 523 19.95 -19.83 25.29
N LYS A 524 21.04 -19.69 26.09
CA LYS A 524 22.35 -19.30 25.58
C LYS A 524 22.89 -20.32 24.58
N ILE A 525 22.80 -21.61 24.88
CA ILE A 525 23.27 -22.69 23.99
C ILE A 525 22.39 -22.73 22.74
N ILE A 526 21.06 -22.60 22.89
CA ILE A 526 20.12 -22.61 21.75
C ILE A 526 20.39 -21.41 20.84
N ILE A 527 20.58 -20.21 21.42
CA ILE A 527 20.93 -19.01 20.63
C ILE A 527 22.24 -19.20 19.91
N VAL A 528 23.29 -19.68 20.62
CA VAL A 528 24.60 -19.93 19.99
C VAL A 528 24.46 -20.96 18.85
N SER A 529 23.78 -22.08 19.07
CA SER A 529 23.60 -23.11 18.05
C SER A 529 22.85 -22.58 16.83
N ILE A 530 21.75 -21.81 17.04
CA ILE A 530 21.01 -21.19 15.94
C ILE A 530 21.90 -20.17 15.23
N THR A 531 22.64 -19.36 15.96
CA THR A 531 23.54 -18.36 15.37
C THR A 531 24.65 -19.03 14.55
N VAL A 532 25.26 -20.11 15.04
CA VAL A 532 26.25 -20.88 14.29
C VAL A 532 25.65 -21.50 13.03
N LEU A 533 24.48 -22.11 13.12
CA LEU A 533 23.78 -22.66 11.94
C LEU A 533 23.43 -21.57 10.92
N LEU A 534 23.01 -20.40 11.38
CA LEU A 534 22.74 -19.26 10.51
C LEU A 534 24.02 -18.74 9.85
N ILE A 535 25.10 -18.62 10.59
CA ILE A 535 26.41 -18.21 10.05
C ILE A 535 26.91 -19.23 9.02
N LEU A 536 26.84 -20.53 9.31
CA LEU A 536 27.23 -21.58 8.37
C LEU A 536 26.36 -21.54 7.10
N SER A 537 25.07 -21.41 7.24
CA SER A 537 24.15 -21.29 6.08
C SER A 537 24.44 -20.05 5.23
N ILE A 538 24.73 -18.91 5.87
CA ILE A 538 25.12 -17.66 5.19
C ILE A 538 26.46 -17.85 4.47
N LEU A 539 27.43 -18.50 5.07
CA LEU A 539 28.73 -18.76 4.47
C LEU A 539 28.60 -19.66 3.24
N ILE A 540 27.81 -20.74 3.33
CA ILE A 540 27.55 -21.65 2.19
C ILE A 540 26.86 -20.89 1.06
N LEU A 541 25.83 -20.08 1.37
CA LEU A 541 25.09 -19.30 0.37
C LEU A 541 25.93 -18.20 -0.29
N LYS A 542 26.97 -17.70 0.38
CA LYS A 542 27.92 -16.71 -0.17
C LYS A 542 28.95 -17.32 -1.13
N VAL A 543 29.31 -18.60 -0.96
CA VAL A 543 30.35 -19.27 -1.77
C VAL A 543 29.79 -19.66 -3.15
N ILE A 544 28.48 -19.93 -3.27
CA ILE A 544 27.86 -20.32 -4.54
C ILE A 544 27.65 -19.07 -5.40
N PRO A 545 28.34 -18.94 -6.56
CA PRO A 545 28.10 -17.83 -7.48
C PRO A 545 26.66 -17.88 -7.98
N LYS A 546 25.97 -16.76 -7.88
CA LYS A 546 24.61 -16.59 -8.40
C LYS A 546 24.68 -16.06 -9.84
N ASP A 547 23.57 -16.18 -10.56
CA ASP A 547 23.44 -15.54 -11.86
C ASP A 547 23.53 -14.02 -11.76
N LEU A 548 24.04 -13.37 -12.81
CA LEU A 548 23.94 -11.92 -12.95
C LEU A 548 22.49 -11.55 -13.24
N LYS A 549 21.95 -10.59 -12.49
CA LYS A 549 20.57 -10.11 -12.65
C LYS A 549 20.58 -8.64 -12.99
N ILE A 550 19.81 -8.27 -14.01
CA ILE A 550 19.64 -6.89 -14.43
C ILE A 550 18.14 -6.61 -14.49
N TYR A 551 17.69 -5.56 -13.82
CA TYR A 551 16.29 -5.15 -13.77
C TYR A 551 16.16 -3.74 -14.32
N PHE A 552 15.49 -3.58 -15.45
CA PHE A 552 15.10 -2.30 -16.00
C PHE A 552 13.76 -1.92 -15.37
N ILE A 553 13.80 -0.94 -14.48
CA ILE A 553 12.69 -0.53 -13.63
C ILE A 553 11.83 0.44 -14.43
N ASP A 554 10.53 0.28 -14.37
CA ASP A 554 9.59 1.27 -14.92
C ASP A 554 9.44 2.43 -13.93
N VAL A 555 10.10 3.52 -14.23
CA VAL A 555 10.06 4.76 -13.43
C VAL A 555 9.15 5.84 -14.06
N GLY A 556 8.41 5.47 -15.11
CA GLY A 556 7.71 6.39 -15.98
C GLY A 556 8.62 6.92 -17.08
N GLN A 557 8.61 8.22 -17.33
CA GLN A 557 9.62 8.85 -18.22
C GLN A 557 10.93 8.90 -17.44
N GLY A 558 12.01 8.38 -18.06
CA GLY A 558 13.33 8.32 -17.45
C GLY A 558 13.90 6.90 -17.37
N ASP A 559 15.08 6.79 -16.81
CA ASP A 559 15.84 5.55 -16.71
C ASP A 559 16.15 5.15 -15.28
N SER A 560 16.05 3.86 -15.01
CA SER A 560 16.59 3.27 -13.78
C SER A 560 16.86 1.78 -14.00
N THR A 561 18.08 1.35 -13.68
CA THR A 561 18.49 -0.04 -13.83
C THR A 561 19.18 -0.57 -12.59
N LEU A 562 18.62 -1.60 -11.97
CA LEU A 562 19.23 -2.30 -10.85
C LEU A 562 20.01 -3.53 -11.33
N ILE A 563 21.28 -3.65 -10.98
CA ILE A 563 22.14 -4.78 -11.28
C ILE A 563 22.55 -5.47 -9.98
N ILE A 564 22.37 -6.79 -9.94
CA ILE A 564 22.85 -7.64 -8.85
C ILE A 564 23.86 -8.63 -9.44
N THR A 565 25.13 -8.46 -9.06
CA THR A 565 26.22 -9.30 -9.57
C THR A 565 26.20 -10.71 -8.97
N PRO A 566 26.94 -11.67 -9.54
CA PRO A 566 27.06 -13.02 -9.00
C PRO A 566 27.59 -13.06 -7.56
N THR A 567 28.42 -12.08 -7.16
CA THR A 567 28.91 -11.92 -5.78
C THR A 567 27.95 -11.11 -4.88
N ASN A 568 26.73 -10.81 -5.38
CA ASN A 568 25.71 -10.06 -4.67
C ASN A 568 26.02 -8.56 -4.44
N LYS A 569 26.93 -7.97 -5.25
CA LYS A 569 27.07 -6.51 -5.30
C LYS A 569 25.84 -5.90 -5.97
N LYS A 570 25.37 -4.78 -5.46
CA LYS A 570 24.15 -4.11 -5.90
C LYS A 570 24.51 -2.74 -6.45
N ILE A 571 24.17 -2.53 -7.69
CA ILE A 571 24.46 -1.30 -8.45
C ILE A 571 23.14 -0.77 -8.98
N LEU A 572 22.87 0.52 -8.78
CA LEU A 572 21.73 1.20 -9.38
C LEU A 572 22.26 2.25 -10.34
N ILE A 573 21.90 2.13 -11.63
CA ILE A 573 22.24 3.09 -12.67
C ILE A 573 21.00 3.91 -12.90
N ASP A 574 21.10 5.21 -12.70
CA ASP A 574 20.03 6.20 -12.76
C ASP A 574 18.85 5.90 -11.83
N SER A 575 18.00 6.88 -11.61
CA SER A 575 16.93 6.78 -10.63
C SER A 575 15.56 7.15 -11.18
N GLY A 576 15.50 7.63 -12.44
CA GLY A 576 14.29 8.29 -12.90
C GLY A 576 14.02 9.60 -12.15
N GLY A 577 12.97 10.26 -12.54
CA GLY A 577 12.52 11.50 -11.95
C GLY A 577 11.27 12.02 -12.61
N SER A 578 10.79 13.18 -12.17
CA SER A 578 9.66 13.86 -12.76
C SER A 578 10.05 15.30 -13.10
N GLU A 579 9.98 15.65 -14.37
CA GLU A 579 10.25 17.04 -14.82
C GLU A 579 9.30 18.07 -14.16
N THR A 580 8.14 17.63 -13.74
CA THR A 580 7.11 18.48 -13.11
C THR A 580 7.22 18.55 -11.59
N GLY A 581 8.14 17.79 -10.98
CA GLY A 581 8.44 17.83 -9.55
C GLY A 581 7.37 17.24 -8.61
N ASN A 582 6.16 16.94 -9.10
CA ASN A 582 5.03 16.56 -8.24
C ASN A 582 4.96 15.07 -7.90
N PHE A 583 5.78 14.23 -8.52
CA PHE A 583 5.85 12.80 -8.22
C PHE A 583 7.27 12.39 -7.88
N ASP A 584 7.54 12.22 -6.61
CA ASP A 584 8.84 11.74 -6.13
C ASP A 584 9.00 10.25 -6.47
N VAL A 585 9.78 9.96 -7.51
CA VAL A 585 10.09 8.61 -7.98
C VAL A 585 10.90 7.84 -6.93
N GLY A 586 11.79 8.51 -6.21
CA GLY A 586 12.57 7.92 -5.12
C GLY A 586 11.69 7.38 -4.01
N LYS A 587 10.75 8.22 -3.54
CA LYS A 587 9.82 7.92 -2.45
C LYS A 587 8.77 6.87 -2.84
N ASN A 588 8.18 7.04 -4.02
CA ASN A 588 6.99 6.27 -4.40
C ASN A 588 7.29 5.00 -5.22
N THR A 589 8.49 4.92 -5.84
CA THR A 589 8.86 3.80 -6.71
C THR A 589 10.13 3.10 -6.26
N LEU A 590 11.28 3.80 -6.20
CA LEU A 590 12.58 3.15 -6.04
C LEU A 590 12.83 2.58 -4.65
N VAL A 591 12.59 3.37 -3.59
CA VAL A 591 12.84 2.89 -2.22
C VAL A 591 11.91 1.74 -1.88
N PRO A 592 10.58 1.78 -2.12
CA PRO A 592 9.71 0.62 -1.97
C PRO A 592 10.17 -0.59 -2.80
N TYR A 593 10.53 -0.39 -4.06
CA TYR A 593 11.03 -1.45 -4.94
C TYR A 593 12.28 -2.16 -4.38
N LEU A 594 13.24 -1.40 -3.87
CA LEU A 594 14.44 -1.95 -3.25
C LEU A 594 14.10 -2.75 -1.99
N LEU A 595 13.20 -2.23 -1.14
CA LEU A 595 12.76 -2.90 0.08
C LEU A 595 11.98 -4.17 -0.21
N ASP A 596 11.15 -4.19 -1.25
CA ASP A 596 10.43 -5.38 -1.71
C ASP A 596 11.40 -6.47 -2.22
N ARG A 597 12.50 -6.06 -2.82
CA ARG A 597 13.62 -6.95 -3.18
C ARG A 597 14.57 -7.24 -2.03
N LYS A 598 14.26 -6.78 -0.81
CA LYS A 598 15.06 -6.96 0.41
C LYS A 598 16.44 -6.32 0.32
N ILE A 599 16.54 -5.21 -0.40
CA ILE A 599 17.73 -4.41 -0.57
C ILE A 599 17.64 -3.19 0.37
N ILE A 600 18.50 -3.16 1.39
CA ILE A 600 18.60 -2.07 2.37
C ILE A 600 19.88 -1.25 2.19
N SER A 601 20.75 -1.68 1.27
CA SER A 601 21.98 -0.95 0.95
C SER A 601 22.39 -1.23 -0.49
N LEU A 602 23.00 -0.23 -1.12
CA LEU A 602 23.61 -0.31 -2.44
C LEU A 602 25.13 -0.19 -2.32
N ASP A 603 25.86 -1.01 -3.08
CA ASP A 603 27.31 -0.91 -3.14
C ASP A 603 27.73 0.25 -4.03
N TYR A 604 27.01 0.48 -5.13
CA TYR A 604 27.26 1.56 -6.06
C TYR A 604 25.94 2.15 -6.55
N ILE A 605 25.92 3.45 -6.72
CA ILE A 605 24.98 4.15 -7.61
C ILE A 605 25.79 4.81 -8.73
N CYS A 606 25.21 4.89 -9.92
CA CYS A 606 25.80 5.57 -11.05
C CYS A 606 24.80 6.58 -11.58
N ILE A 607 25.21 7.84 -11.73
CA ILE A 607 24.43 8.88 -12.38
C ILE A 607 25.07 9.11 -13.76
N SER A 608 24.29 8.80 -14.79
CA SER A 608 24.76 8.99 -16.18
C SER A 608 24.99 10.47 -16.48
N HIS A 609 24.02 11.31 -16.12
CA HIS A 609 24.04 12.78 -16.15
C HIS A 609 22.98 13.33 -15.17
N PHE A 610 22.95 14.66 -14.97
CA PHE A 610 22.16 15.26 -13.89
C PHE A 610 20.82 15.85 -14.35
N ASP A 611 20.22 15.32 -15.42
CA ASP A 611 18.83 15.64 -15.78
C ASP A 611 17.85 14.97 -14.83
N SER A 612 16.71 15.62 -14.60
CA SER A 612 15.74 15.22 -13.58
C SER A 612 15.23 13.81 -13.78
N ASP A 613 14.99 13.37 -15.02
CA ASP A 613 14.50 12.03 -15.34
C ASP A 613 15.56 10.92 -15.22
N HIS A 614 16.79 11.28 -14.82
CA HIS A 614 17.87 10.34 -14.48
C HIS A 614 18.30 10.40 -13.02
N CYS A 615 18.24 11.55 -12.36
CA CYS A 615 18.86 11.70 -11.04
C CYS A 615 17.93 12.09 -9.89
N ASP A 616 16.73 12.60 -10.14
CA ASP A 616 15.85 13.18 -9.11
C ASP A 616 15.46 12.17 -8.02
N GLY A 617 15.20 10.92 -8.40
CA GLY A 617 14.89 9.86 -7.44
C GLY A 617 16.00 9.58 -6.43
N PHE A 618 17.25 9.94 -6.73
CA PHE A 618 18.35 9.78 -5.79
C PHE A 618 18.26 10.71 -4.58
N LYS A 619 17.62 11.88 -4.69
CA LYS A 619 17.46 12.81 -3.56
C LYS A 619 16.79 12.16 -2.36
N TYR A 620 15.68 11.46 -2.58
CA TYR A 620 15.01 10.70 -1.53
C TYR A 620 15.75 9.41 -1.15
N LEU A 621 16.26 8.67 -2.14
CA LEU A 621 16.96 7.40 -1.94
C LEU A 621 18.20 7.56 -1.05
N LEU A 622 19.05 8.56 -1.30
CA LEU A 622 20.30 8.82 -0.56
C LEU A 622 20.08 9.18 0.91
N ASN A 623 18.93 9.74 1.24
CA ASN A 623 18.54 10.01 2.63
C ASN A 623 17.99 8.78 3.36
N ASN A 624 17.58 7.73 2.64
CA ASN A 624 16.82 6.61 3.20
C ASN A 624 17.49 5.24 3.03
N ILE A 625 18.35 5.06 2.01
CA ILE A 625 19.06 3.80 1.73
C ILE A 625 20.55 4.04 1.84
N LYS A 626 21.24 3.16 2.54
CA LYS A 626 22.69 3.25 2.68
C LYS A 626 23.38 2.98 1.35
N VAL A 627 24.13 3.95 0.84
CA VAL A 627 24.95 3.84 -0.37
C VAL A 627 26.42 3.94 0.00
N LYS A 628 27.28 3.09 -0.60
CA LYS A 628 28.72 3.10 -0.30
C LYS A 628 29.50 4.01 -1.25
N ASN A 629 29.21 3.91 -2.55
CA ASN A 629 29.94 4.61 -3.59
C ASN A 629 28.97 5.23 -4.57
N ILE A 630 29.30 6.42 -5.05
CA ILE A 630 28.63 7.08 -6.17
C ILE A 630 29.61 7.22 -7.34
N ILE A 631 29.19 6.80 -8.53
CA ILE A 631 29.92 6.93 -9.78
C ILE A 631 29.29 8.09 -10.55
N ILE A 632 30.09 9.11 -10.89
CA ILE A 632 29.70 10.27 -11.66
C ILE A 632 30.78 10.57 -12.72
N SER A 633 30.41 11.35 -13.72
CA SER A 633 31.40 11.84 -14.68
C SER A 633 32.42 12.78 -13.99
N LYS A 634 33.57 12.99 -14.59
CA LYS A 634 34.54 13.98 -14.09
C LYS A 634 34.06 15.43 -14.27
N GLN A 635 32.95 15.61 -14.89
CA GLN A 635 32.39 16.93 -15.16
C GLN A 635 31.88 17.58 -13.89
N TYR A 636 31.95 18.88 -13.86
CA TYR A 636 31.30 19.75 -12.90
C TYR A 636 30.18 20.48 -13.62
N GLU A 637 29.05 19.91 -13.68
CA GLU A 637 27.85 20.60 -14.11
C GLU A 637 27.26 21.28 -12.87
N LEU A 638 27.20 22.60 -12.93
CA LEU A 638 26.57 23.43 -11.90
C LEU A 638 25.05 23.46 -12.16
N THR A 639 24.41 22.29 -12.10
CA THR A 639 22.95 22.20 -12.12
C THR A 639 22.43 22.14 -10.69
N ASP A 640 21.25 22.67 -10.46
CA ASP A 640 20.59 22.59 -9.13
C ASP A 640 20.53 21.16 -8.61
N ASN A 641 20.25 20.19 -9.49
CA ASN A 641 20.23 18.77 -9.15
C ASN A 641 21.60 18.25 -8.71
N PHE A 642 22.67 18.69 -9.39
CA PHE A 642 24.04 18.32 -9.00
C PHE A 642 24.36 18.82 -7.60
N GLU A 643 24.13 20.12 -7.34
CA GLU A 643 24.43 20.73 -6.05
C GLU A 643 23.64 20.05 -4.91
N GLU A 644 22.35 19.83 -5.10
CA GLU A 644 21.48 19.19 -4.11
C GLU A 644 21.94 17.73 -3.81
N ILE A 645 22.15 16.92 -4.85
CA ILE A 645 22.60 15.52 -4.69
C ILE A 645 23.97 15.47 -4.03
N MET A 646 24.91 16.31 -4.45
CA MET A 646 26.26 16.34 -3.88
C MET A 646 26.27 16.83 -2.43
N SER A 647 25.38 17.72 -2.04
CA SER A 647 25.19 18.11 -0.65
C SER A 647 24.80 16.90 0.22
N ILE A 648 23.87 16.06 -0.26
CA ILE A 648 23.42 14.84 0.42
C ILE A 648 24.56 13.80 0.46
N VAL A 649 25.31 13.62 -0.65
CA VAL A 649 26.45 12.72 -0.76
C VAL A 649 27.53 13.07 0.27
N ASN A 650 27.87 14.35 0.38
CA ASN A 650 28.85 14.86 1.34
C ASN A 650 28.38 14.71 2.79
N LYS A 651 27.11 15.04 3.08
CA LYS A 651 26.49 14.86 4.39
C LYS A 651 26.55 13.40 4.84
N ASN A 652 26.28 12.48 3.93
CA ASN A 652 26.26 11.03 4.20
C ASN A 652 27.65 10.37 4.08
N LYS A 653 28.70 11.13 3.75
CA LYS A 653 30.09 10.66 3.56
C LYS A 653 30.20 9.50 2.58
N ILE A 654 29.49 9.59 1.45
CA ILE A 654 29.49 8.57 0.38
C ILE A 654 30.77 8.76 -0.44
N ASN A 655 31.46 7.65 -0.75
CA ASN A 655 32.69 7.69 -1.56
C ASN A 655 32.36 8.05 -3.02
N ILE A 656 33.04 9.05 -3.57
CA ILE A 656 32.82 9.56 -4.93
C ILE A 656 33.86 8.98 -5.87
N ILE A 657 33.39 8.30 -6.93
CA ILE A 657 34.21 7.75 -8.00
C ILE A 657 33.95 8.54 -9.28
N LYS A 658 34.89 9.37 -9.67
CA LYS A 658 34.80 10.14 -10.93
C LYS A 658 35.37 9.31 -12.08
N VAL A 659 34.64 9.20 -13.19
CA VAL A 659 35.02 8.40 -14.35
C VAL A 659 35.09 9.23 -15.63
N GLU A 660 35.93 8.76 -16.57
CA GLU A 660 36.07 9.30 -17.94
C GLU A 660 36.34 8.15 -18.91
N ALA A 661 36.26 8.43 -20.19
CA ALA A 661 36.55 7.50 -21.27
C ALA A 661 37.91 6.82 -21.10
N GLY A 662 37.92 5.48 -21.24
CA GLY A 662 39.10 4.65 -21.05
C GLY A 662 39.22 4.05 -19.65
N ASN A 663 38.44 4.50 -18.66
CA ASN A 663 38.44 3.92 -17.33
C ASN A 663 37.79 2.52 -17.36
N VAL A 664 38.31 1.64 -16.50
CA VAL A 664 37.74 0.31 -16.27
C VAL A 664 37.47 0.15 -14.79
N LEU A 665 36.20 -0.10 -14.44
CA LEU A 665 35.78 -0.35 -13.07
C LEU A 665 35.55 -1.85 -12.85
N ASN A 666 36.40 -2.47 -12.05
CA ASN A 666 36.23 -3.85 -11.61
C ASN A 666 35.31 -3.86 -10.38
N ILE A 667 34.02 -4.12 -10.60
CA ILE A 667 33.02 -4.14 -9.52
C ILE A 667 33.19 -5.34 -8.63
N ASP A 668 33.43 -6.49 -9.25
CA ASP A 668 33.83 -7.72 -8.57
C ASP A 668 34.69 -8.60 -9.50
N LYS A 669 35.00 -9.80 -9.08
CA LYS A 669 35.85 -10.72 -9.87
C LYS A 669 35.21 -11.26 -11.17
N PHE A 670 33.92 -11.01 -11.38
CA PHE A 670 33.20 -11.52 -12.54
C PHE A 670 32.66 -10.42 -13.45
N VAL A 671 32.41 -9.23 -12.90
CA VAL A 671 31.74 -8.12 -13.58
C VAL A 671 32.64 -6.89 -13.60
N ARG A 672 32.83 -6.34 -14.79
CA ARG A 672 33.53 -5.08 -14.98
C ARG A 672 32.74 -4.13 -15.86
N PHE A 673 32.94 -2.84 -15.69
CA PHE A 673 32.44 -1.80 -16.56
C PHE A 673 33.61 -1.15 -17.32
N LYS A 674 33.49 -1.08 -18.64
CA LYS A 674 34.35 -0.24 -19.48
C LYS A 674 33.63 1.08 -19.76
N ILE A 675 34.28 2.21 -19.54
CA ILE A 675 33.72 3.55 -19.76
C ILE A 675 34.18 4.07 -21.12
N PHE A 676 33.25 4.48 -21.96
CA PHE A 676 33.50 5.00 -23.31
C PHE A 676 33.27 6.50 -23.43
N SER A 677 32.44 7.11 -22.55
CA SER A 677 32.14 8.54 -22.45
C SER A 677 31.93 8.92 -20.97
N PRO A 678 32.10 10.20 -20.58
CA PRO A 678 32.52 11.32 -21.42
C PRO A 678 34.03 11.36 -21.66
N GLU A 679 34.43 12.10 -22.70
CA GLU A 679 35.83 12.44 -23.00
C GLU A 679 36.39 13.45 -21.97
N LYS A 680 37.70 13.73 -22.01
CA LYS A 680 38.32 14.73 -21.13
C LYS A 680 37.83 16.14 -21.38
N THR A 681 37.58 16.47 -22.64
CA THR A 681 36.97 17.72 -23.09
C THR A 681 35.47 17.55 -23.21
N LEU A 682 34.74 18.41 -22.58
CA LEU A 682 33.29 18.35 -22.46
C LEU A 682 32.61 19.11 -23.57
N THR A 683 31.36 18.75 -23.83
CA THR A 683 30.43 19.51 -24.68
C THR A 683 29.59 20.44 -23.81
N ASP A 684 28.98 21.44 -24.42
CA ASP A 684 28.05 22.35 -23.70
C ASP A 684 26.69 21.67 -23.42
N ASP A 685 26.43 20.52 -24.05
CA ASP A 685 25.19 19.76 -23.85
C ASP A 685 25.38 18.73 -22.72
N ILE A 686 24.51 18.79 -21.72
CA ILE A 686 24.53 17.94 -20.54
C ILE A 686 24.34 16.46 -20.95
N ASN A 687 23.43 16.20 -21.87
CA ASN A 687 23.13 14.84 -22.35
C ASN A 687 24.34 14.22 -23.05
N ASP A 688 25.04 14.99 -23.88
CA ASP A 688 26.24 14.53 -24.59
C ASP A 688 27.41 14.14 -23.67
N ASN A 689 27.34 14.62 -22.43
CA ASN A 689 28.29 14.32 -21.37
C ASN A 689 27.89 13.11 -20.50
N SER A 690 26.87 12.36 -20.92
CA SER A 690 26.46 11.14 -20.24
C SER A 690 27.57 10.10 -20.13
N ILE A 691 27.58 9.35 -19.03
CA ILE A 691 28.44 8.17 -18.89
C ILE A 691 27.94 7.06 -19.81
N VAL A 692 28.72 6.76 -20.84
CA VAL A 692 28.52 5.56 -21.66
C VAL A 692 29.38 4.45 -21.13
N MET A 693 28.75 3.36 -20.69
CA MET A 693 29.50 2.23 -20.10
C MET A 693 28.96 0.88 -20.55
N LYS A 694 29.90 -0.05 -20.74
CA LYS A 694 29.62 -1.43 -21.10
C LYS A 694 29.89 -2.34 -19.93
N LEU A 695 28.84 -3.01 -19.46
CA LEU A 695 28.96 -4.12 -18.53
C LEU A 695 29.43 -5.37 -19.27
N GLU A 696 30.44 -6.04 -18.80
CA GLU A 696 30.95 -7.29 -19.30
C GLU A 696 30.90 -8.38 -18.22
N TYR A 697 30.31 -9.52 -18.59
CA TYR A 697 30.20 -10.72 -17.77
C TYR A 697 30.31 -11.98 -18.64
N ASN A 698 31.46 -12.62 -18.66
CA ASN A 698 31.75 -13.75 -19.55
C ASN A 698 31.39 -13.40 -21.01
N ASN A 699 30.51 -14.20 -21.66
CA ASN A 699 30.06 -13.99 -23.03
C ASN A 699 28.86 -13.02 -23.14
N PHE A 700 28.47 -12.38 -22.05
CA PHE A 700 27.38 -11.41 -22.02
C PHE A 700 27.93 -9.99 -21.88
N SER A 701 27.28 -9.06 -22.60
CA SER A 701 27.56 -7.63 -22.45
C SER A 701 26.30 -6.80 -22.56
N CYS A 702 26.28 -5.71 -21.82
CA CYS A 702 25.20 -4.72 -21.86
C CYS A 702 25.78 -3.31 -21.96
N LEU A 703 25.40 -2.58 -23.00
CA LEU A 703 25.82 -1.20 -23.20
C LEU A 703 24.75 -0.25 -22.66
N PHE A 704 25.14 0.62 -21.73
CA PHE A 704 24.35 1.72 -21.21
C PHE A 704 24.85 3.01 -21.84
N THR A 705 23.96 3.81 -22.40
CA THR A 705 24.33 4.95 -23.23
C THR A 705 23.96 6.30 -22.61
N GLY A 706 23.20 6.31 -21.48
CA GLY A 706 22.58 7.54 -21.03
C GLY A 706 21.77 8.18 -22.15
N ASP A 707 21.87 9.50 -22.27
CA ASP A 707 21.08 10.27 -23.23
C ASP A 707 21.90 10.95 -24.34
N ILE A 708 23.05 10.33 -24.69
CA ILE A 708 23.93 10.84 -25.76
C ILE A 708 23.23 11.06 -27.08
N SER A 709 23.67 12.12 -27.81
CA SER A 709 23.20 12.43 -29.16
C SER A 709 23.87 11.57 -30.24
N LYS A 710 23.31 11.60 -31.44
CA LYS A 710 23.91 10.95 -32.65
C LYS A 710 25.37 11.39 -32.89
N LYS A 711 25.73 12.64 -32.59
CA LYS A 711 27.09 13.14 -32.71
C LYS A 711 28.08 12.36 -31.83
N ILE A 712 27.72 12.12 -30.58
CA ILE A 712 28.56 11.33 -29.66
C ILE A 712 28.59 9.87 -30.09
N GLU A 713 27.45 9.28 -30.49
CA GLU A 713 27.37 7.92 -31.00
C GLU A 713 28.31 7.70 -32.18
N GLN A 714 28.37 8.64 -33.19
CA GLN A 714 29.28 8.59 -34.32
C GLN A 714 30.75 8.68 -33.90
N ASN A 715 31.05 9.53 -32.91
CA ASN A 715 32.42 9.62 -32.38
C ASN A 715 32.85 8.33 -31.69
N LEU A 716 31.95 7.71 -30.93
CA LEU A 716 32.20 6.41 -30.28
C LEU A 716 32.47 5.33 -31.32
N VAL A 717 31.72 5.28 -32.43
CA VAL A 717 31.95 4.32 -33.51
C VAL A 717 33.32 4.50 -34.15
N LYS A 718 33.69 5.74 -34.45
CA LYS A 718 35.00 6.05 -35.06
C LYS A 718 36.15 5.66 -34.13
N LYS A 719 36.00 5.82 -32.80
CA LYS A 719 37.06 5.59 -31.81
C LYS A 719 37.20 4.14 -31.41
N TYR A 720 36.07 3.47 -31.16
CA TYR A 720 36.03 2.17 -30.49
C TYR A 720 35.54 1.01 -31.41
N GLY A 721 34.82 1.30 -32.51
CA GLY A 721 34.36 0.31 -33.46
C GLY A 721 33.76 -0.95 -32.83
N GLU A 722 34.32 -2.11 -33.17
CA GLU A 722 33.85 -3.41 -32.67
C GLU A 722 33.85 -3.59 -31.14
N GLU A 723 34.58 -2.78 -30.39
CA GLU A 723 34.53 -2.84 -28.92
C GLU A 723 33.14 -2.48 -28.35
N LEU A 724 32.34 -1.72 -29.10
CA LEU A 724 30.98 -1.34 -28.72
C LEU A 724 29.99 -2.51 -28.83
N LYS A 725 30.32 -3.57 -29.58
CA LYS A 725 29.45 -4.71 -29.79
C LYS A 725 28.93 -5.30 -28.50
N SER A 726 27.61 -5.39 -28.37
CA SER A 726 26.97 -5.74 -27.09
C SER A 726 25.73 -6.61 -27.28
N THR A 727 25.52 -7.57 -26.37
CA THR A 727 24.36 -8.46 -26.41
C THR A 727 23.06 -7.70 -26.16
N VAL A 728 23.10 -6.72 -25.26
CA VAL A 728 21.97 -5.88 -24.85
C VAL A 728 22.38 -4.42 -25.00
N LEU A 729 21.49 -3.62 -25.55
CA LEU A 729 21.62 -2.16 -25.63
C LEU A 729 20.51 -1.50 -24.83
N LYS A 730 20.84 -0.65 -23.84
CA LYS A 730 19.94 0.38 -23.35
C LYS A 730 20.00 1.52 -24.38
N VAL A 731 18.89 1.74 -25.07
CA VAL A 731 18.82 2.71 -26.17
C VAL A 731 18.93 4.13 -25.62
N ALA A 732 19.75 4.95 -26.25
CA ALA A 732 20.02 6.31 -25.85
C ALA A 732 18.77 7.20 -25.88
N HIS A 733 18.67 8.11 -24.92
CA HIS A 733 17.70 9.20 -24.87
C HIS A 733 16.26 8.72 -25.11
N HIS A 734 15.88 7.63 -24.45
CA HIS A 734 14.54 7.00 -24.51
C HIS A 734 14.07 6.67 -25.93
N GLY A 735 15.01 6.56 -26.90
CA GLY A 735 14.69 6.37 -28.31
C GLY A 735 14.28 7.67 -29.01
N SER A 736 14.86 8.81 -28.63
CA SER A 736 14.68 10.11 -29.28
C SER A 736 15.12 10.09 -30.75
N LYS A 737 14.54 10.96 -31.56
CA LYS A 737 15.01 11.22 -32.93
C LYS A 737 16.42 11.82 -32.98
N THR A 738 16.90 12.43 -31.90
CA THR A 738 18.24 13.05 -31.81
C THR A 738 19.34 12.06 -31.45
N SER A 739 18.98 10.82 -31.10
CA SER A 739 19.88 9.70 -30.79
C SER A 739 19.66 8.51 -31.74
N SER A 740 20.36 7.42 -31.51
CA SER A 740 20.23 6.14 -32.21
C SER A 740 20.60 6.23 -33.70
N ASP A 741 21.84 6.69 -33.94
CA ASP A 741 22.44 6.72 -35.26
C ASP A 741 22.49 5.30 -35.85
N GLU A 742 22.16 5.17 -37.15
CA GLU A 742 22.06 3.87 -37.81
C GLU A 742 23.38 3.10 -37.79
N ASN A 743 24.51 3.80 -38.01
CA ASN A 743 25.83 3.19 -38.00
C ASN A 743 26.23 2.74 -36.59
N PHE A 744 25.88 3.51 -35.57
CA PHE A 744 26.08 3.13 -34.16
C PHE A 744 25.30 1.87 -33.84
N ILE A 745 24.02 1.83 -34.15
CA ILE A 745 23.16 0.66 -33.90
C ILE A 745 23.68 -0.59 -34.64
N LYS A 746 24.13 -0.45 -35.89
CA LYS A 746 24.74 -1.55 -36.65
C LYS A 746 26.07 -2.01 -36.07
N THR A 747 26.88 -1.10 -35.50
CA THR A 747 28.17 -1.45 -34.87
C THR A 747 27.95 -2.16 -33.53
N VAL A 748 27.02 -1.68 -32.70
CA VAL A 748 26.66 -2.34 -31.43
C VAL A 748 26.01 -3.69 -31.66
N PHE A 749 25.22 -3.83 -32.72
CA PHE A 749 24.53 -5.05 -33.17
C PHE A 749 23.85 -5.82 -32.04
N PRO A 750 22.96 -5.16 -31.26
CA PRO A 750 22.36 -5.77 -30.05
C PRO A 750 21.33 -6.83 -30.44
N LYS A 751 21.34 -7.98 -29.75
CA LYS A 751 20.25 -8.98 -29.81
C LYS A 751 18.97 -8.48 -29.15
N ILE A 752 19.13 -7.63 -28.13
CA ILE A 752 18.02 -7.07 -27.30
C ILE A 752 18.25 -5.57 -27.17
N ALA A 753 17.25 -4.79 -27.53
CA ALA A 753 17.20 -3.36 -27.30
C ALA A 753 16.16 -3.02 -26.20
N LEU A 754 16.57 -2.27 -25.20
CA LEU A 754 15.76 -1.90 -24.05
C LEU A 754 15.56 -0.39 -24.04
N ILE A 755 14.32 0.06 -23.92
CA ILE A 755 13.94 1.47 -23.95
C ILE A 755 13.20 1.79 -22.65
N GLY A 756 13.79 2.64 -21.79
CA GLY A 756 13.12 3.25 -20.66
C GLY A 756 12.27 4.40 -21.15
N VAL A 757 10.95 4.32 -21.00
CA VAL A 757 10.04 5.34 -21.54
C VAL A 757 8.71 5.31 -20.81
N GLY A 758 8.14 6.49 -20.57
CA GLY A 758 6.85 6.64 -19.91
C GLY A 758 5.67 6.41 -20.85
N LYS A 759 4.61 5.82 -20.32
CA LYS A 759 3.36 5.67 -21.05
C LYS A 759 2.74 7.03 -21.34
N ASN A 760 2.33 7.25 -22.60
CA ASN A 760 1.75 8.52 -23.06
C ASN A 760 2.67 9.74 -22.81
N ASN A 761 3.99 9.54 -22.98
CA ASN A 761 4.94 10.64 -22.82
C ASN A 761 4.70 11.76 -23.85
N LYS A 762 5.00 12.99 -23.44
CA LYS A 762 4.78 14.20 -24.26
C LYS A 762 5.80 14.35 -25.39
N PHE A 763 6.91 13.62 -25.37
CA PHE A 763 8.04 13.75 -26.27
C PHE A 763 7.88 12.93 -27.55
N GLY A 764 6.87 12.03 -27.60
CA GLY A 764 6.67 11.11 -28.72
C GLY A 764 7.75 10.01 -28.80
N HIS A 765 8.38 9.69 -27.65
CA HIS A 765 9.38 8.62 -27.57
C HIS A 765 8.71 7.25 -27.39
N PRO A 766 9.33 6.15 -27.90
CA PRO A 766 10.44 6.14 -28.83
C PRO A 766 9.99 6.53 -30.25
N ASN A 767 10.87 7.20 -30.98
CA ASN A 767 10.62 7.62 -32.36
C ASN A 767 10.54 6.40 -33.31
N GLU A 768 9.63 6.46 -34.26
CA GLU A 768 9.42 5.35 -35.22
C GLU A 768 10.66 5.00 -36.03
N GLN A 769 11.50 5.99 -36.36
CA GLN A 769 12.75 5.74 -37.11
C GLN A 769 13.70 4.87 -36.31
N VAL A 770 13.85 5.14 -35.00
CA VAL A 770 14.66 4.35 -34.07
C VAL A 770 14.15 2.89 -34.02
N LEU A 771 12.84 2.72 -33.94
CA LEU A 771 12.23 1.39 -33.95
C LEU A 771 12.46 0.65 -35.27
N LYS A 772 12.45 1.36 -36.41
CA LYS A 772 12.74 0.78 -37.72
C LYS A 772 14.19 0.30 -37.82
N ILE A 773 15.17 1.13 -37.40
CA ILE A 773 16.60 0.76 -37.42
C ILE A 773 16.84 -0.50 -36.58
N LEU A 774 16.29 -0.55 -35.36
CA LEU A 774 16.42 -1.71 -34.49
C LEU A 774 15.80 -2.98 -35.08
N LYS A 775 14.64 -2.86 -35.75
CA LYS A 775 14.01 -3.99 -36.46
C LYS A 775 14.83 -4.47 -37.65
N GLN A 776 15.48 -3.59 -38.40
CA GLN A 776 16.33 -3.96 -39.57
C GLN A 776 17.49 -4.88 -39.20
N ILE A 777 18.03 -4.72 -37.97
CA ILE A 777 19.10 -5.59 -37.43
C ILE A 777 18.55 -6.81 -36.69
N ASN A 778 17.25 -7.08 -36.77
CA ASN A 778 16.55 -8.16 -36.04
C ASN A 778 16.71 -8.10 -34.53
N SER A 779 16.88 -6.92 -33.94
CA SER A 779 16.91 -6.75 -32.50
C SER A 779 15.53 -6.94 -31.86
N LYS A 780 15.45 -7.67 -30.77
CA LYS A 780 14.22 -7.79 -29.96
C LYS A 780 14.04 -6.55 -29.12
N ILE A 781 13.00 -5.77 -29.39
CA ILE A 781 12.74 -4.49 -28.71
C ILE A 781 11.80 -4.72 -27.53
N TYR A 782 12.18 -4.23 -26.36
CA TYR A 782 11.36 -4.18 -25.16
C TYR A 782 11.32 -2.76 -24.59
N ARG A 783 10.14 -2.35 -24.11
CA ARG A 783 9.85 -0.98 -23.66
C ARG A 783 9.18 -1.02 -22.31
N THR A 784 9.59 -0.15 -21.37
CA THR A 784 9.00 -0.10 -20.04
C THR A 784 7.53 0.32 -20.07
N ASP A 785 7.12 1.21 -20.96
CA ASP A 785 5.72 1.65 -21.12
C ASP A 785 4.75 0.51 -21.52
N MET A 786 5.24 -0.50 -22.24
CA MET A 786 4.45 -1.65 -22.71
C MET A 786 4.63 -2.89 -21.84
N ASN A 787 5.81 -3.11 -21.28
CA ASN A 787 6.17 -4.35 -20.61
C ASN A 787 6.29 -4.23 -19.08
N GLY A 788 6.19 -3.00 -18.54
CA GLY A 788 6.56 -2.74 -17.17
C GLY A 788 8.03 -3.06 -16.91
N GLU A 789 8.37 -3.51 -15.73
CA GLU A 789 9.71 -3.97 -15.39
C GLU A 789 10.16 -5.11 -16.30
N ILE A 790 11.40 -5.01 -16.80
CA ILE A 790 12.04 -6.05 -17.61
C ILE A 790 13.22 -6.62 -16.84
N ALA A 791 13.16 -7.90 -16.51
CA ALA A 791 14.18 -8.59 -15.73
C ALA A 791 14.97 -9.56 -16.64
N LEU A 792 16.31 -9.42 -16.63
CA LEU A 792 17.25 -10.33 -17.26
C LEU A 792 17.97 -11.13 -16.20
N ASN A 793 18.02 -12.45 -16.35
CA ASN A 793 18.80 -13.36 -15.53
C ASN A 793 19.84 -14.04 -16.41
N ILE A 794 21.12 -13.78 -16.18
CA ILE A 794 22.22 -14.21 -17.02
C ILE A 794 23.02 -15.25 -16.24
N ASN A 795 23.04 -16.48 -16.75
CA ASN A 795 23.81 -17.55 -16.14
C ASN A 795 25.33 -17.44 -16.47
N LYS A 796 26.12 -18.29 -15.86
CA LYS A 796 27.59 -18.33 -16.07
C LYS A 796 28.06 -18.58 -17.51
N TYR A 797 27.18 -19.04 -18.39
CA TYR A 797 27.48 -19.28 -19.82
C TYR A 797 27.04 -18.09 -20.69
N GLY A 798 26.45 -17.04 -20.13
CA GLY A 798 25.95 -15.91 -20.87
C GLY A 798 24.52 -16.10 -21.45
N ALA A 799 23.85 -17.22 -21.12
CA ALA A 799 22.48 -17.42 -21.56
C ALA A 799 21.51 -16.53 -20.76
N ILE A 800 20.58 -15.90 -21.45
CA ILE A 800 19.67 -14.89 -20.93
C ILE A 800 18.28 -15.50 -20.72
N GLY A 801 17.84 -15.58 -19.48
CA GLY A 801 16.45 -15.76 -19.12
C GLY A 801 15.78 -14.39 -18.96
N MET A 802 14.65 -14.17 -19.63
CA MET A 802 13.93 -12.90 -19.56
C MET A 802 12.55 -13.08 -18.94
N LYS A 803 12.15 -12.11 -18.10
CA LYS A 803 10.81 -11.99 -17.54
C LYS A 803 10.33 -10.54 -17.69
N LYS A 804 9.09 -10.38 -18.14
CA LYS A 804 8.36 -9.10 -18.17
C LYS A 804 7.26 -9.15 -17.14
N LEU A 805 6.91 -8.02 -16.60
CA LEU A 805 5.88 -7.96 -15.57
C LEU A 805 4.47 -7.80 -16.18
N LEU A 806 4.36 -7.10 -17.31
CA LEU A 806 3.14 -6.89 -18.11
C LEU A 806 3.14 -7.68 -19.39
#